data_cc2a906d5931b8b692b5ae793f7f1b59
#
_entry.id   cc2a906d5931b8b692b5ae793f7f1b59
#
_cell.length_a   1.000
_cell.length_b   1.000
_cell.length_c   1.000
_cell.angle_alpha   90.00
_cell.angle_beta   90.00
_cell.angle_gamma   90.00
#
_symmetry.space_group_name_H-M   'P 1'
#
loop_
_entity.id
_entity.type
_entity.pdbx_description
1 polymer ?
#
loop_
_entity_poly.entity_id
_entity_poly.type
_entity_poly.pdbx_seq_one_letter_code
_entity_poly.pdbx_strand_id
1 'polypeptide(L)'
;MENGGPGTVFLYHLVHTHRTLLIDNNGGKPLNKHINYGRLDEEGGKAWIMPESGFHHFAAEEDKFHFEELQIYSKGHLAIWPRAGNDSRNVSMFFKYMIGDRSGMIHIGDKQVMDLKRPEIDLPFSAQVYLGGFLGLAPYTQVHGIEIIVRGILAYIRNMTIHNGGDLWLNHGGRTDHEIINHYDFDFIRVQDTGTIHCVTSPVNDPGVLFTTRAVFIEGGGLMRGSRLTFVTENITIDDGGRLISDGLGYNTSHGYQGNDISGAPINPGHGIDDNEGASGAGHGGSGGRGSLTYGTPKTGFAYGDLYEPYIYGSAGGKGRGGTRGGNGGGMLWMNVTGLIDVDGLVSANGEDASSLTGSGGGSGGSIWMYCKTIRGYGRIAANGGAGSKDSSYPGGGGAGGRVAIYFQINETSTYFVYEARGGSALGCEVGKEHLCKAEAGGPGTVFLYHMIHTHRTLLIHNGGQKPLVSAIADYNDLSEDGCRAWILPQSANHDFAGRGRDFHFEELQVYGGGHLAVLTEPVGEKASLFFLHMIGDRTGTLHVSKNQTMDLHRPEIDTPFSAHVYAGGYLGLAPYTEVHGVTLFISGTVDHIQNMTIHHGGAFWMYHGGNTANQTNSSFEFDAVRVQDNGVIQAITSPIIHPGITIIARAFFVEGGGLFHGTRMTVLGENITVDDGGLISADGEGYNRYEYFVKGNESRILIADVWYAEFLLNCFTLPQQRGY
;
A
#
# COMPACT_ATOMS: atom_id res chain seq x y z
N MET A 1 -10.95 -44.37 4.78
CA MET A 1 -12.31 -44.91 4.88
C MET A 1 -13.17 -43.78 5.46
N GLU A 2 -14.26 -43.47 4.81
CA GLU A 2 -15.22 -42.49 5.26
C GLU A 2 -16.26 -43.19 6.16
N ASN A 3 -16.66 -42.53 7.24
CA ASN A 3 -17.73 -43.04 8.09
C ASN A 3 -19.09 -42.84 7.39
N GLY A 4 -20.01 -43.77 7.61
CA GLY A 4 -21.39 -43.59 7.19
C GLY A 4 -22.02 -42.35 7.82
N GLY A 5 -22.98 -41.72 7.12
CA GLY A 5 -23.72 -40.59 7.66
C GLY A 5 -24.67 -41.01 8.78
N PRO A 6 -25.05 -40.06 9.66
CA PRO A 6 -26.08 -40.30 10.68
C PRO A 6 -27.43 -40.58 10.01
N GLY A 7 -28.29 -41.29 10.72
CA GLY A 7 -29.70 -41.39 10.38
C GLY A 7 -30.48 -40.21 10.98
N THR A 8 -31.77 -40.19 10.68
CA THR A 8 -32.74 -39.24 11.29
C THR A 8 -33.62 -39.94 12.31
N VAL A 9 -33.84 -39.33 13.46
CA VAL A 9 -34.83 -39.76 14.42
C VAL A 9 -35.88 -38.66 14.51
N PHE A 10 -37.11 -39.02 14.15
CA PHE A 10 -38.26 -38.13 14.29
C PHE A 10 -39.09 -38.56 15.52
N LEU A 11 -39.27 -37.63 16.42
CA LEU A 11 -40.07 -37.84 17.65
C LEU A 11 -41.31 -36.91 17.57
N TYR A 12 -42.47 -37.48 17.75
CA TYR A 12 -43.73 -36.74 17.78
C TYR A 12 -44.49 -36.98 19.09
N HIS A 13 -44.62 -35.92 19.87
CA HIS A 13 -45.41 -35.98 21.12
C HIS A 13 -46.88 -35.66 20.81
N LEU A 14 -47.70 -36.66 20.79
CA LEU A 14 -49.12 -36.60 20.36
C LEU A 14 -49.97 -35.59 21.14
N VAL A 15 -49.76 -35.48 22.46
CA VAL A 15 -50.58 -34.60 23.31
C VAL A 15 -50.21 -33.13 23.13
N HIS A 16 -48.93 -32.83 23.01
CA HIS A 16 -48.42 -31.44 22.87
C HIS A 16 -48.12 -31.06 21.44
N THR A 17 -48.36 -31.95 20.48
CA THR A 17 -48.04 -31.74 19.05
C THR A 17 -46.62 -31.26 18.81
N HIS A 18 -45.67 -31.73 19.65
CA HIS A 18 -44.27 -31.34 19.59
C HIS A 18 -43.49 -32.29 18.68
N ARG A 19 -42.83 -31.73 17.65
CA ARG A 19 -42.07 -32.47 16.65
C ARG A 19 -40.58 -32.16 16.85
N THR A 20 -39.83 -33.21 17.19
CA THR A 20 -38.35 -33.12 17.35
C THR A 20 -37.65 -33.89 16.22
N LEU A 21 -36.70 -33.27 15.57
CA LEU A 21 -35.78 -33.91 14.67
C LEU A 21 -34.41 -34.06 15.35
N LEU A 22 -33.96 -35.28 15.56
CA LEU A 22 -32.70 -35.59 16.19
C LEU A 22 -31.72 -36.21 15.18
N ILE A 23 -30.52 -35.69 15.14
CA ILE A 23 -29.36 -36.13 14.33
C ILE A 23 -28.21 -36.39 15.30
N ASP A 24 -27.72 -37.62 15.37
CA ASP A 24 -26.55 -37.97 16.18
C ASP A 24 -25.67 -38.93 15.38
N ASN A 25 -24.37 -38.62 15.22
CA ASN A 25 -23.42 -39.41 14.47
C ASN A 25 -22.41 -40.17 15.33
N ASN A 26 -22.68 -40.28 16.63
CA ASN A 26 -21.81 -40.97 17.58
C ASN A 26 -20.32 -40.63 17.43
N GLY A 27 -19.99 -39.37 17.12
CA GLY A 27 -18.62 -38.88 16.93
C GLY A 27 -17.97 -39.23 15.60
N GLY A 28 -18.64 -39.91 14.69
CA GLY A 28 -18.16 -40.17 13.34
C GLY A 28 -17.98 -38.85 12.57
N LYS A 29 -16.78 -38.64 11.98
CA LYS A 29 -16.55 -37.46 11.13
C LYS A 29 -16.72 -37.83 9.66
N PRO A 30 -17.45 -37.07 8.85
CA PRO A 30 -17.30 -37.14 7.41
C PRO A 30 -15.86 -36.71 7.04
N LEU A 31 -15.28 -37.31 6.01
CA LEU A 31 -13.99 -36.89 5.51
C LEU A 31 -14.14 -35.49 4.89
N ASN A 32 -13.41 -34.53 5.42
CA ASN A 32 -13.34 -33.14 4.87
C ASN A 32 -12.61 -33.09 3.51
N LYS A 33 -12.83 -34.04 2.63
CA LYS A 33 -12.30 -34.02 1.27
C LYS A 33 -13.28 -33.29 0.38
N HIS A 34 -12.89 -32.13 -0.05
CA HIS A 34 -13.58 -31.28 -1.01
C HIS A 34 -14.80 -30.55 -0.46
N ILE A 35 -14.54 -29.46 0.17
CA ILE A 35 -15.51 -28.38 0.30
C ILE A 35 -15.73 -27.83 -1.12
N ASN A 36 -16.61 -28.47 -1.89
CA ASN A 36 -17.13 -27.85 -3.11
C ASN A 36 -18.15 -26.81 -2.67
N TYR A 37 -17.68 -25.57 -2.46
CA TYR A 37 -18.54 -24.50 -1.98
C TYR A 37 -19.64 -24.09 -2.97
N GLY A 38 -19.62 -24.58 -4.21
CA GLY A 38 -20.57 -24.18 -5.25
C GLY A 38 -21.91 -24.91 -5.18
N ARG A 39 -21.90 -26.20 -4.82
CA ARG A 39 -23.13 -27.02 -4.78
C ARG A 39 -23.07 -28.01 -3.63
N LEU A 40 -24.24 -28.24 -3.05
CA LEU A 40 -24.44 -29.36 -2.13
C LEU A 40 -24.38 -30.66 -2.95
N ASP A 41 -23.39 -31.50 -2.66
CA ASP A 41 -23.25 -32.80 -3.28
C ASP A 41 -24.00 -33.88 -2.49
N GLU A 42 -24.37 -34.96 -3.17
CA GLU A 42 -25.04 -36.11 -2.62
C GLU A 42 -24.11 -37.04 -1.84
N GLU A 43 -22.79 -36.81 -1.97
CA GLU A 43 -21.76 -37.63 -1.33
C GLU A 43 -21.47 -37.15 0.08
N GLY A 44 -20.98 -38.06 0.89
CA GLY A 44 -20.50 -37.81 2.25
C GLY A 44 -21.50 -38.10 3.35
N GLY A 45 -20.99 -38.20 4.57
CA GLY A 45 -21.66 -38.64 5.77
C GLY A 45 -22.74 -37.71 6.32
N LYS A 46 -23.76 -37.39 5.54
CA LYS A 46 -24.89 -36.50 5.92
C LYS A 46 -26.14 -37.32 6.19
N ALA A 47 -26.98 -36.85 7.14
CA ALA A 47 -28.36 -37.27 7.25
C ALA A 47 -29.17 -36.49 6.20
N TRP A 48 -30.02 -37.18 5.47
CA TRP A 48 -30.80 -36.60 4.41
C TRP A 48 -32.30 -36.55 4.71
N ILE A 49 -32.90 -35.39 4.53
CA ILE A 49 -34.36 -35.25 4.48
C ILE A 49 -34.78 -35.29 3.02
N MET A 50 -35.65 -36.20 2.68
CA MET A 50 -36.19 -36.35 1.34
C MET A 50 -37.38 -35.41 1.12
N PRO A 51 -37.43 -34.65 0.02
CA PRO A 51 -38.56 -33.76 -0.27
C PRO A 51 -39.91 -34.46 -0.30
N GLU A 52 -39.95 -35.72 -0.70
CA GLU A 52 -41.18 -36.53 -0.71
C GLU A 52 -41.81 -36.67 0.70
N SER A 53 -41.02 -36.57 1.77
CA SER A 53 -41.52 -36.57 3.13
C SER A 53 -42.39 -35.33 3.46
N GLY A 54 -42.31 -34.26 2.63
CA GLY A 54 -43.15 -33.09 2.76
C GLY A 54 -44.62 -33.28 2.43
N PHE A 55 -44.97 -34.39 1.74
CA PHE A 55 -46.37 -34.73 1.46
C PHE A 55 -47.08 -35.36 2.67
N HIS A 56 -46.40 -35.62 3.76
CA HIS A 56 -46.98 -36.16 4.92
C HIS A 56 -47.82 -35.11 5.70
N HIS A 57 -48.96 -35.51 6.27
CA HIS A 57 -49.85 -34.57 6.99
C HIS A 57 -49.24 -33.92 8.23
N PHE A 58 -48.06 -34.32 8.67
CA PHE A 58 -47.26 -33.64 9.69
C PHE A 58 -46.39 -32.49 9.13
N ALA A 59 -46.15 -32.46 7.85
CA ALA A 59 -45.60 -31.30 7.20
C ALA A 59 -46.76 -30.35 6.87
N ALA A 60 -46.70 -29.09 7.25
CA ALA A 60 -47.83 -28.17 7.19
C ALA A 60 -48.35 -27.88 5.76
N GLU A 61 -47.50 -27.99 4.76
CA GLU A 61 -47.77 -27.77 3.32
C GLU A 61 -46.75 -28.57 2.48
N GLU A 62 -47.03 -28.78 1.20
CA GLU A 62 -46.08 -29.36 0.26
C GLU A 62 -44.72 -28.65 0.33
N ASP A 63 -43.60 -29.41 0.44
CA ASP A 63 -42.23 -28.93 0.50
C ASP A 63 -41.86 -28.05 1.69
N LYS A 64 -42.70 -27.97 2.74
CA LYS A 64 -42.42 -27.24 3.97
C LYS A 64 -42.38 -28.17 5.17
N PHE A 65 -41.26 -28.20 5.85
CA PHE A 65 -41.05 -28.99 7.05
C PHE A 65 -41.10 -28.08 8.28
N HIS A 66 -41.96 -28.36 9.21
CA HIS A 66 -42.08 -27.63 10.47
C HIS A 66 -41.78 -28.53 11.66
N PHE A 67 -40.73 -28.17 12.39
CA PHE A 67 -40.34 -28.82 13.62
C PHE A 67 -40.34 -27.81 14.76
N GLU A 68 -40.78 -28.24 15.94
CA GLU A 68 -40.63 -27.43 17.14
C GLU A 68 -39.19 -27.44 17.61
N GLU A 69 -38.49 -28.59 17.44
CA GLU A 69 -37.12 -28.72 17.94
C GLU A 69 -36.20 -29.45 16.95
N LEU A 70 -34.98 -28.89 16.77
CA LEU A 70 -33.89 -29.50 16.09
C LEU A 70 -32.77 -29.82 17.07
N GLN A 71 -32.33 -31.07 17.10
CA GLN A 71 -31.22 -31.54 17.93
C GLN A 71 -30.13 -32.12 17.02
N ILE A 72 -28.89 -31.60 17.12
CA ILE A 72 -27.73 -32.11 16.36
C ILE A 72 -26.54 -32.31 17.30
N TYR A 73 -26.08 -33.54 17.39
CA TYR A 73 -25.01 -33.95 18.28
C TYR A 73 -23.91 -34.74 17.55
N SER A 74 -22.76 -34.84 18.21
CA SER A 74 -21.69 -35.81 17.87
C SER A 74 -21.27 -35.73 16.41
N LYS A 75 -21.04 -34.51 15.89
CA LYS A 75 -20.67 -34.27 14.50
C LYS A 75 -21.70 -34.76 13.48
N GLY A 76 -22.95 -34.73 13.83
CA GLY A 76 -24.05 -34.99 12.90
C GLY A 76 -24.12 -33.90 11.81
N HIS A 77 -24.29 -34.31 10.58
CA HIS A 77 -24.50 -33.40 9.43
C HIS A 77 -25.92 -33.60 8.92
N LEU A 78 -26.68 -32.54 8.79
CA LEU A 78 -28.06 -32.55 8.25
C LEU A 78 -28.10 -31.83 6.92
N ALA A 79 -28.72 -32.42 5.92
CA ALA A 79 -29.00 -31.81 4.62
C ALA A 79 -30.38 -32.18 4.09
N ILE A 80 -30.94 -31.35 3.21
CA ILE A 80 -32.12 -31.70 2.41
C ILE A 80 -31.60 -32.24 1.09
N TRP A 81 -32.18 -33.36 0.64
CA TRP A 81 -31.81 -33.97 -0.65
C TRP A 81 -32.08 -33.00 -1.79
N PRO A 82 -31.11 -32.69 -2.63
CA PRO A 82 -31.32 -31.81 -3.76
C PRO A 82 -32.24 -32.49 -4.79
N ARG A 83 -33.29 -31.78 -5.24
CA ARG A 83 -34.18 -32.31 -6.28
C ARG A 83 -33.44 -32.41 -7.61
N ALA A 84 -33.59 -33.56 -8.29
CA ALA A 84 -33.08 -33.72 -9.64
C ALA A 84 -33.99 -33.00 -10.64
N GLY A 85 -33.41 -32.22 -11.58
CA GLY A 85 -34.11 -31.64 -12.71
C GLY A 85 -34.55 -30.17 -12.54
N ASN A 86 -35.36 -29.69 -13.48
CA ASN A 86 -35.86 -28.30 -13.54
C ASN A 86 -36.97 -27.95 -12.55
N ASP A 87 -37.07 -28.65 -11.40
CA ASP A 87 -38.08 -28.32 -10.42
C ASP A 87 -37.74 -26.95 -9.76
N SER A 88 -38.60 -25.97 -10.00
CA SER A 88 -38.43 -24.58 -9.54
C SER A 88 -38.92 -24.36 -8.09
N ARG A 89 -39.41 -25.39 -7.40
CA ARG A 89 -40.00 -25.25 -6.06
C ARG A 89 -38.95 -25.16 -4.98
N ASN A 90 -39.13 -24.25 -4.04
CA ASN A 90 -38.28 -24.12 -2.85
C ASN A 90 -38.69 -25.13 -1.79
N VAL A 91 -37.72 -25.80 -1.17
CA VAL A 91 -37.93 -26.64 0.00
C VAL A 91 -37.57 -25.84 1.24
N SER A 92 -38.49 -25.81 2.23
CA SER A 92 -38.32 -24.97 3.42
C SER A 92 -38.35 -25.78 4.69
N MET A 93 -37.44 -25.44 5.62
CA MET A 93 -37.45 -25.98 6.99
C MET A 93 -37.58 -24.86 8.02
N PHE A 94 -38.37 -25.05 9.02
CA PHE A 94 -38.65 -24.12 10.10
C PHE A 94 -38.45 -24.80 11.45
N PHE A 95 -37.68 -24.18 12.33
CA PHE A 95 -37.44 -24.66 13.68
C PHE A 95 -37.72 -23.56 14.71
N LYS A 96 -38.31 -23.94 15.86
CA LYS A 96 -38.53 -23.03 16.99
C LYS A 96 -37.39 -23.09 18.00
N TYR A 97 -36.90 -24.30 18.28
CA TYR A 97 -35.84 -24.54 19.25
C TYR A 97 -34.70 -25.31 18.62
N MET A 98 -33.50 -25.04 19.07
CA MET A 98 -32.28 -25.66 18.56
C MET A 98 -31.38 -26.05 19.71
N ILE A 99 -30.95 -27.31 19.72
CA ILE A 99 -30.05 -27.87 20.73
C ILE A 99 -28.92 -28.62 20.03
N GLY A 100 -27.71 -28.51 20.53
CA GLY A 100 -26.57 -29.23 20.02
C GLY A 100 -25.34 -29.04 20.88
N ASP A 101 -24.30 -29.79 20.55
CA ASP A 101 -23.01 -29.77 21.22
C ASP A 101 -21.92 -28.93 20.44
N ARG A 102 -22.36 -28.10 19.51
CA ARG A 102 -21.52 -27.29 18.60
C ARG A 102 -20.61 -28.10 17.66
N SER A 103 -20.76 -29.41 17.60
CA SER A 103 -19.98 -30.26 16.73
C SER A 103 -20.68 -30.59 15.40
N GLY A 104 -21.98 -30.33 15.31
CA GLY A 104 -22.80 -30.63 14.14
C GLY A 104 -22.80 -29.54 13.08
N MET A 105 -23.36 -29.88 11.90
CA MET A 105 -23.45 -28.93 10.76
C MET A 105 -24.76 -29.12 9.98
N ILE A 106 -25.33 -28.00 9.56
CA ILE A 106 -26.43 -27.93 8.61
C ILE A 106 -25.95 -27.50 7.25
N HIS A 107 -26.43 -28.17 6.20
CA HIS A 107 -26.17 -27.87 4.82
C HIS A 107 -27.40 -27.37 4.08
N ILE A 108 -27.34 -26.20 3.47
CA ILE A 108 -28.49 -25.56 2.80
C ILE A 108 -28.10 -25.34 1.34
N GLY A 109 -28.65 -26.15 0.45
CA GLY A 109 -28.34 -26.13 -1.00
C GLY A 109 -29.20 -25.14 -1.81
N ASP A 110 -29.04 -25.18 -3.12
CA ASP A 110 -29.81 -24.36 -4.06
C ASP A 110 -31.31 -24.56 -3.87
N LYS A 111 -32.08 -23.47 -3.87
CA LYS A 111 -33.55 -23.44 -3.66
C LYS A 111 -34.01 -24.02 -2.33
N GLN A 112 -33.13 -24.16 -1.36
CA GLN A 112 -33.47 -24.59 -0.02
C GLN A 112 -33.49 -23.40 0.94
N VAL A 113 -34.50 -23.37 1.77
CA VAL A 113 -34.73 -22.33 2.80
C VAL A 113 -34.68 -22.96 4.15
N MET A 114 -33.83 -22.47 5.02
CA MET A 114 -33.83 -22.83 6.43
C MET A 114 -34.05 -21.57 7.27
N ASP A 115 -35.08 -21.58 8.06
CA ASP A 115 -35.51 -20.43 8.86
C ASP A 115 -35.40 -20.76 10.34
N LEU A 116 -34.43 -20.11 11.02
CA LEU A 116 -34.09 -20.30 12.41
C LEU A 116 -34.38 -19.02 13.22
N LYS A 117 -35.38 -18.23 12.80
CA LYS A 117 -35.64 -16.93 13.45
C LYS A 117 -36.29 -17.09 14.83
N ARG A 118 -35.44 -16.94 15.83
CA ARG A 118 -35.81 -16.79 17.23
C ARG A 118 -35.37 -15.42 17.76
N PRO A 119 -36.03 -14.88 18.79
CA PRO A 119 -35.65 -13.59 19.37
C PRO A 119 -34.20 -13.52 19.86
N GLU A 120 -33.67 -14.62 20.39
CA GLU A 120 -32.29 -14.72 20.88
C GLU A 120 -31.74 -16.08 20.53
N ILE A 121 -30.64 -16.13 19.78
CA ILE A 121 -30.01 -17.38 19.34
C ILE A 121 -28.52 -17.39 19.57
N ASP A 122 -28.09 -18.30 20.43
CA ASP A 122 -26.76 -18.88 20.40
C ASP A 122 -26.85 -20.17 19.58
N LEU A 123 -26.24 -20.18 18.38
CA LEU A 123 -26.34 -21.32 17.47
C LEU A 123 -25.54 -22.50 18.00
N PRO A 124 -26.19 -23.66 18.25
CA PRO A 124 -25.51 -24.82 18.80
C PRO A 124 -24.87 -25.75 17.75
N PHE A 125 -24.83 -25.37 16.48
CA PHE A 125 -24.20 -26.09 15.35
C PHE A 125 -23.77 -25.15 14.25
N SER A 126 -22.82 -25.59 13.45
CA SER A 126 -22.35 -24.87 12.27
C SER A 126 -23.36 -24.90 11.13
N ALA A 127 -23.29 -23.92 10.22
CA ALA A 127 -24.14 -23.89 9.04
C ALA A 127 -23.32 -23.60 7.78
N GLN A 128 -23.61 -24.34 6.69
CA GLN A 128 -23.04 -24.10 5.37
C GLN A 128 -24.16 -23.81 4.37
N VAL A 129 -24.18 -22.58 3.87
CA VAL A 129 -25.15 -22.11 2.88
C VAL A 129 -24.47 -22.08 1.52
N TYR A 130 -24.89 -22.97 0.64
CA TYR A 130 -24.42 -23.05 -0.73
C TYR A 130 -25.08 -21.98 -1.60
N LEU A 131 -24.57 -21.82 -2.81
CA LEU A 131 -25.14 -20.89 -3.80
C LEU A 131 -26.65 -21.21 -4.03
N GLY A 132 -27.48 -20.17 -4.02
CA GLY A 132 -28.93 -20.32 -4.15
C GLY A 132 -29.67 -20.76 -2.87
N GLY A 133 -28.92 -21.11 -1.81
CA GLY A 133 -29.50 -21.43 -0.50
C GLY A 133 -29.84 -20.17 0.32
N PHE A 134 -30.81 -20.28 1.21
CA PHE A 134 -31.25 -19.18 2.07
C PHE A 134 -31.25 -19.63 3.53
N LEU A 135 -30.54 -18.87 4.38
CA LEU A 135 -30.54 -19.04 5.83
C LEU A 135 -31.11 -17.80 6.49
N GLY A 136 -32.29 -17.95 7.11
CA GLY A 136 -32.88 -16.94 7.98
C GLY A 136 -32.45 -17.17 9.43
N LEU A 137 -31.79 -16.16 10.02
CA LEU A 137 -31.37 -16.18 11.41
C LEU A 137 -32.17 -15.19 12.27
N ALA A 138 -32.07 -15.34 13.59
CA ALA A 138 -32.70 -14.42 14.50
C ALA A 138 -32.19 -12.98 14.38
N PRO A 139 -33.00 -11.97 14.71
CA PRO A 139 -32.52 -10.58 14.74
C PRO A 139 -31.30 -10.35 15.63
N TYR A 140 -31.15 -11.13 16.69
CA TYR A 140 -29.99 -11.12 17.59
C TYR A 140 -29.32 -12.50 17.52
N THR A 141 -28.25 -12.62 16.76
CA THR A 141 -27.54 -13.88 16.56
C THR A 141 -26.15 -13.84 17.14
N GLN A 142 -25.81 -14.85 17.94
CA GLN A 142 -24.46 -15.08 18.45
C GLN A 142 -23.82 -16.28 17.75
N VAL A 143 -22.62 -16.10 17.23
CA VAL A 143 -21.79 -17.14 16.64
C VAL A 143 -20.67 -17.46 17.62
N HIS A 144 -20.81 -18.56 18.35
CA HIS A 144 -19.95 -18.95 19.46
C HIS A 144 -19.40 -20.36 19.26
N GLY A 145 -18.10 -20.49 19.01
CA GLY A 145 -17.43 -21.78 18.85
C GLY A 145 -17.96 -22.64 17.71
N ILE A 146 -18.58 -22.03 16.71
CA ILE A 146 -19.12 -22.66 15.51
C ILE A 146 -18.71 -21.87 14.26
N GLU A 147 -18.93 -22.47 13.10
CA GLU A 147 -18.62 -21.87 11.81
C GLU A 147 -19.89 -21.69 10.97
N ILE A 148 -20.10 -20.49 10.44
CA ILE A 148 -21.14 -20.20 9.45
C ILE A 148 -20.47 -19.84 8.14
N ILE A 149 -20.68 -20.66 7.09
CA ILE A 149 -20.13 -20.43 5.74
C ILE A 149 -21.29 -20.05 4.82
N VAL A 150 -21.24 -18.86 4.27
CA VAL A 150 -22.32 -18.31 3.46
C VAL A 150 -21.85 -18.02 2.05
N ARG A 151 -22.44 -18.70 1.06
CA ARG A 151 -22.37 -18.37 -0.37
C ARG A 151 -23.74 -18.04 -0.96
N GLY A 152 -24.78 -18.31 -0.19
CA GLY A 152 -26.16 -17.97 -0.51
C GLY A 152 -26.61 -16.71 0.21
N ILE A 153 -27.86 -16.71 0.61
CA ILE A 153 -28.51 -15.57 1.28
C ILE A 153 -28.51 -15.78 2.78
N LEU A 154 -28.05 -14.76 3.50
CA LEU A 154 -28.18 -14.63 4.95
C LEU A 154 -29.17 -13.52 5.26
N ALA A 155 -30.22 -13.78 6.04
CA ALA A 155 -31.31 -12.83 6.22
C ALA A 155 -31.81 -12.75 7.67
N TYR A 156 -32.57 -11.67 7.95
CA TYR A 156 -33.27 -11.33 9.19
C TYR A 156 -32.39 -10.91 10.37
N ILE A 157 -31.09 -10.98 10.26
CA ILE A 157 -30.16 -10.55 11.32
C ILE A 157 -30.13 -9.04 11.37
N ARG A 158 -30.23 -8.48 12.57
CA ARG A 158 -29.98 -7.06 12.84
C ARG A 158 -28.69 -6.86 13.63
N ASN A 159 -28.49 -7.69 14.65
CA ASN A 159 -27.33 -7.62 15.52
C ASN A 159 -26.59 -8.95 15.48
N MET A 160 -25.35 -8.92 15.05
CA MET A 160 -24.49 -10.10 15.01
C MET A 160 -23.32 -9.93 15.95
N THR A 161 -23.13 -10.90 16.84
CA THR A 161 -21.97 -10.99 17.70
C THR A 161 -21.23 -12.29 17.42
N ILE A 162 -19.94 -12.19 17.13
CA ILE A 162 -19.06 -13.34 16.84
C ILE A 162 -17.97 -13.34 17.89
N HIS A 163 -17.86 -14.43 18.65
CA HIS A 163 -16.96 -14.49 19.79
C HIS A 163 -16.53 -15.93 20.12
N ASN A 164 -15.54 -16.07 21.02
CA ASN A 164 -15.08 -17.36 21.56
C ASN A 164 -14.84 -18.43 20.47
N GLY A 165 -14.06 -18.07 19.44
CA GLY A 165 -13.74 -18.99 18.35
C GLY A 165 -14.90 -19.23 17.36
N GLY A 166 -15.90 -18.37 17.35
CA GLY A 166 -16.92 -18.36 16.29
C GLY A 166 -16.36 -17.78 15.00
N ASP A 167 -16.72 -18.38 13.85
CA ASP A 167 -16.26 -17.96 12.53
C ASP A 167 -17.43 -17.72 11.59
N LEU A 168 -17.44 -16.55 10.96
CA LEU A 168 -18.35 -16.22 9.86
C LEU A 168 -17.58 -16.05 8.56
N TRP A 169 -17.87 -16.93 7.60
CA TRP A 169 -17.31 -16.86 6.26
C TRP A 169 -18.35 -16.32 5.27
N LEU A 170 -18.13 -15.12 4.77
CA LEU A 170 -18.91 -14.52 3.70
C LEU A 170 -18.12 -14.67 2.40
N ASN A 171 -18.35 -15.78 1.70
CA ASN A 171 -17.50 -16.20 0.60
C ASN A 171 -18.29 -16.25 -0.72
N HIS A 172 -18.13 -15.26 -1.56
CA HIS A 172 -18.66 -15.23 -2.92
C HIS A 172 -17.62 -15.78 -3.90
N GLY A 173 -17.59 -17.09 -4.04
CA GLY A 173 -16.72 -17.75 -5.00
C GLY A 173 -17.24 -17.63 -6.42
N GLY A 174 -16.74 -16.69 -7.15
CA GLY A 174 -16.68 -16.50 -8.57
C GLY A 174 -17.64 -17.25 -9.52
N ARG A 175 -18.15 -16.51 -10.51
CA ARG A 175 -18.93 -16.96 -11.69
C ARG A 175 -20.36 -17.40 -11.44
N THR A 176 -21.24 -16.44 -11.25
CA THR A 176 -22.59 -16.52 -11.84
C THR A 176 -23.02 -15.12 -12.24
N ASP A 177 -23.45 -14.97 -13.48
CA ASP A 177 -23.95 -13.73 -14.07
C ASP A 177 -25.32 -13.28 -13.51
N HIS A 178 -25.73 -13.83 -12.37
CA HIS A 178 -27.03 -13.57 -11.74
C HIS A 178 -26.88 -13.42 -10.23
N GLU A 179 -27.05 -12.16 -9.77
CA GLU A 179 -27.25 -11.75 -8.37
C GLU A 179 -26.11 -12.14 -7.41
N ILE A 180 -25.03 -11.38 -7.44
CA ILE A 180 -24.03 -11.42 -6.37
C ILE A 180 -24.58 -10.61 -5.21
N ILE A 181 -25.13 -11.28 -4.19
CA ILE A 181 -25.42 -10.63 -2.93
C ILE A 181 -24.10 -10.51 -2.16
N ASN A 182 -23.44 -9.39 -2.32
CA ASN A 182 -22.24 -9.00 -1.58
C ASN A 182 -22.53 -7.87 -0.58
N HIS A 183 -23.79 -7.57 -0.35
CA HIS A 183 -24.27 -6.50 0.51
C HIS A 183 -24.98 -7.08 1.72
N TYR A 184 -24.50 -6.72 2.92
CA TYR A 184 -25.04 -7.16 4.19
C TYR A 184 -25.46 -5.95 5.02
N ASP A 185 -26.73 -5.94 5.42
CA ASP A 185 -27.32 -4.91 6.28
C ASP A 185 -27.46 -5.41 7.71
N PHE A 186 -26.83 -4.69 8.65
CA PHE A 186 -26.94 -4.95 10.08
C PHE A 186 -27.21 -3.64 10.84
N ASP A 187 -27.83 -3.71 12.00
CA ASP A 187 -27.80 -2.60 12.95
C ASP A 187 -26.42 -2.53 13.62
N PHE A 188 -25.92 -3.68 14.11
CA PHE A 188 -24.61 -3.78 14.75
C PHE A 188 -23.88 -5.07 14.37
N ILE A 189 -22.58 -4.93 14.18
CA ILE A 189 -21.62 -6.04 14.07
C ILE A 189 -20.63 -5.94 15.23
N ARG A 190 -20.47 -7.00 16.00
CA ARG A 190 -19.46 -7.10 17.06
C ARG A 190 -18.62 -8.35 16.86
N VAL A 191 -17.31 -8.20 16.88
CA VAL A 191 -16.33 -9.29 16.77
C VAL A 191 -15.36 -9.18 17.92
N GLN A 192 -15.34 -10.18 18.79
CA GLN A 192 -14.55 -10.14 20.04
C GLN A 192 -14.02 -11.53 20.40
N ASP A 193 -13.14 -11.61 21.38
CA ASP A 193 -12.71 -12.87 22.02
C ASP A 193 -12.40 -14.01 21.03
N THR A 194 -11.46 -13.78 20.12
CA THR A 194 -11.06 -14.72 19.07
C THR A 194 -12.12 -15.03 18.00
N GLY A 195 -13.23 -14.29 17.98
CA GLY A 195 -14.21 -14.37 16.90
C GLY A 195 -13.63 -13.81 15.59
N THR A 196 -14.08 -14.38 14.46
CA THR A 196 -13.54 -13.99 13.15
C THR A 196 -14.64 -13.81 12.10
N ILE A 197 -14.53 -12.74 11.30
CA ILE A 197 -15.26 -12.60 10.03
C ILE A 197 -14.27 -12.72 8.88
N HIS A 198 -14.54 -13.64 7.95
CA HIS A 198 -13.78 -13.86 6.73
C HIS A 198 -14.59 -13.45 5.51
N CYS A 199 -14.08 -12.46 4.76
CA CYS A 199 -14.64 -11.98 3.49
C CYS A 199 -13.60 -12.10 2.38
N VAL A 200 -12.99 -13.28 2.24
CA VAL A 200 -11.92 -13.53 1.28
C VAL A 200 -12.53 -13.88 -0.07
N THR A 201 -12.36 -13.00 -1.03
CA THR A 201 -12.93 -13.08 -2.36
C THR A 201 -11.83 -13.01 -3.42
N SER A 202 -12.17 -13.30 -4.68
CA SER A 202 -11.22 -13.15 -5.79
C SER A 202 -11.07 -11.69 -6.17
N PRO A 203 -9.88 -11.09 -6.12
CA PRO A 203 -9.70 -9.70 -6.52
C PRO A 203 -9.98 -9.42 -8.01
N VAL A 204 -10.09 -10.47 -8.83
CA VAL A 204 -10.34 -10.34 -10.28
C VAL A 204 -11.83 -10.42 -10.61
N ASN A 205 -12.57 -11.31 -9.95
CA ASN A 205 -13.93 -11.71 -10.34
C ASN A 205 -14.99 -11.34 -9.30
N ASP A 206 -14.63 -10.67 -8.22
CA ASP A 206 -15.57 -10.39 -7.13
C ASP A 206 -15.52 -8.91 -6.73
N PRO A 207 -16.66 -8.22 -6.61
CA PRO A 207 -16.71 -6.80 -6.23
C PRO A 207 -16.33 -6.55 -4.77
N GLY A 208 -16.11 -7.61 -3.97
CA GLY A 208 -15.88 -7.52 -2.53
C GLY A 208 -17.16 -7.54 -1.71
N VAL A 209 -17.07 -7.23 -0.44
CA VAL A 209 -18.19 -7.26 0.51
C VAL A 209 -18.48 -5.87 1.03
N LEU A 210 -19.76 -5.47 0.92
CA LEU A 210 -20.29 -4.21 1.43
C LEU A 210 -21.07 -4.48 2.72
N PHE A 211 -20.73 -3.77 3.78
CA PHE A 211 -21.49 -3.71 5.02
C PHE A 211 -22.17 -2.35 5.17
N THR A 212 -23.50 -2.36 5.27
CA THR A 212 -24.28 -1.21 5.74
C THR A 212 -24.67 -1.49 7.19
N THR A 213 -24.28 -0.61 8.10
CA THR A 213 -24.52 -0.83 9.53
C THR A 213 -24.55 0.51 10.28
N ARG A 214 -25.09 0.52 11.51
CA ARG A 214 -24.96 1.69 12.40
C ARG A 214 -23.62 1.68 13.12
N ALA A 215 -23.14 0.50 13.54
CA ALA A 215 -21.83 0.43 14.15
C ALA A 215 -21.16 -0.93 13.96
N VAL A 216 -19.82 -0.88 13.85
CA VAL A 216 -18.91 -2.02 13.84
C VAL A 216 -18.00 -1.93 15.05
N PHE A 217 -17.93 -3.00 15.83
CA PHE A 217 -17.06 -3.15 16.99
C PHE A 217 -16.13 -4.33 16.76
N ILE A 218 -14.82 -4.11 16.77
CA ILE A 218 -13.78 -5.16 16.72
C ILE A 218 -12.98 -5.03 18.00
N GLU A 219 -13.35 -5.83 18.98
CA GLU A 219 -12.82 -5.74 20.34
C GLU A 219 -11.72 -6.78 20.57
N GLY A 220 -11.06 -6.73 21.71
CA GLY A 220 -9.90 -7.53 22.07
C GLY A 220 -9.84 -8.95 21.51
N GLY A 221 -8.90 -9.21 20.60
CA GLY A 221 -8.74 -10.49 19.93
C GLY A 221 -9.68 -10.77 18.76
N GLY A 222 -10.68 -9.91 18.51
CA GLY A 222 -11.57 -10.01 17.34
C GLY A 222 -10.84 -9.73 16.03
N LEU A 223 -11.21 -10.44 14.98
CA LEU A 223 -10.60 -10.31 13.65
C LEU A 223 -11.68 -10.17 12.57
N MET A 224 -11.59 -9.11 11.78
CA MET A 224 -12.31 -8.98 10.53
C MET A 224 -11.34 -8.92 9.37
N ARG A 225 -11.45 -9.87 8.44
CA ARG A 225 -10.49 -10.05 7.34
C ARG A 225 -11.20 -10.19 6.00
N GLY A 226 -10.72 -9.46 4.96
CA GLY A 226 -11.30 -9.59 3.64
C GLY A 226 -10.45 -8.99 2.53
N SER A 227 -10.66 -9.44 1.29
CA SER A 227 -9.92 -8.96 0.12
C SER A 227 -10.30 -7.53 -0.22
N ARG A 228 -11.60 -7.23 -0.23
CA ARG A 228 -12.15 -5.89 -0.44
C ARG A 228 -13.32 -5.71 0.51
N LEU A 229 -13.13 -4.88 1.51
CA LEU A 229 -14.15 -4.57 2.50
C LEU A 229 -14.58 -3.12 2.35
N THR A 230 -15.87 -2.93 2.20
CA THR A 230 -16.51 -1.62 2.13
C THR A 230 -17.48 -1.46 3.30
N PHE A 231 -17.35 -0.37 4.04
CA PHE A 231 -18.24 -0.02 5.13
C PHE A 231 -18.97 1.28 4.85
N VAL A 232 -20.28 1.25 4.97
CA VAL A 232 -21.13 2.44 5.04
C VAL A 232 -21.80 2.42 6.40
N THR A 233 -21.35 3.25 7.34
CA THR A 233 -21.72 3.13 8.74
C THR A 233 -21.72 4.48 9.47
N GLU A 234 -22.35 4.54 10.64
CA GLU A 234 -22.23 5.71 11.50
C GLU A 234 -20.93 5.70 12.31
N ASN A 235 -20.51 4.52 12.83
CA ASN A 235 -19.32 4.42 13.67
C ASN A 235 -18.55 3.12 13.43
N ILE A 236 -17.22 3.18 13.57
CA ILE A 236 -16.32 2.02 13.62
C ILE A 236 -15.41 2.18 14.84
N THR A 237 -15.37 1.14 15.69
CA THR A 237 -14.46 1.06 16.83
C THR A 237 -13.62 -0.19 16.73
N ILE A 238 -12.31 -0.04 16.81
CA ILE A 238 -11.32 -1.13 16.78
C ILE A 238 -10.47 -0.97 18.02
N ASP A 239 -10.82 -1.71 19.08
CA ASP A 239 -10.14 -1.65 20.36
C ASP A 239 -8.75 -2.28 20.32
N ASP A 240 -7.97 -2.09 21.36
CA ASP A 240 -6.67 -2.74 21.51
C ASP A 240 -6.77 -4.26 21.36
N GLY A 241 -5.92 -4.84 20.52
CA GLY A 241 -5.96 -6.23 20.11
C GLY A 241 -7.01 -6.59 19.05
N GLY A 242 -7.95 -5.69 18.73
CA GLY A 242 -8.88 -5.81 17.60
C GLY A 242 -8.17 -5.56 16.26
N ARG A 243 -8.57 -6.28 15.20
CA ARG A 243 -7.91 -6.19 13.90
C ARG A 243 -8.90 -6.18 12.73
N LEU A 244 -8.77 -5.15 11.88
CA LEU A 244 -9.43 -5.06 10.58
C LEU A 244 -8.36 -5.13 9.50
N ILE A 245 -8.25 -6.26 8.79
CA ILE A 245 -7.10 -6.53 7.93
C ILE A 245 -7.47 -7.01 6.53
N SER A 246 -6.66 -6.59 5.58
CA SER A 246 -6.71 -7.01 4.18
C SER A 246 -5.32 -7.45 3.66
N ASP A 247 -4.46 -7.91 4.59
CA ASP A 247 -3.07 -8.27 4.33
C ASP A 247 -2.95 -9.48 3.40
N GLY A 248 -2.14 -9.36 2.33
CA GLY A 248 -1.89 -10.42 1.36
C GLY A 248 -3.12 -10.89 0.58
N LEU A 249 -4.19 -10.12 0.55
CA LEU A 249 -5.46 -10.47 -0.08
C LEU A 249 -5.76 -9.71 -1.39
N GLY A 250 -4.74 -9.05 -1.94
CA GLY A 250 -4.78 -8.43 -3.27
C GLY A 250 -4.43 -9.41 -4.40
N TYR A 251 -3.84 -8.88 -5.46
CA TYR A 251 -3.42 -9.71 -6.58
C TYR A 251 -2.30 -10.67 -6.20
N ASN A 252 -2.34 -11.87 -6.77
CA ASN A 252 -1.30 -12.89 -6.61
C ASN A 252 -0.64 -13.23 -7.96
N THR A 253 0.44 -13.98 -7.93
CA THR A 253 1.23 -14.34 -9.13
C THR A 253 0.49 -15.22 -10.16
N SER A 254 -0.68 -15.77 -9.83
CA SER A 254 -1.52 -16.53 -10.77
C SER A 254 -2.57 -15.67 -11.47
N HIS A 255 -2.83 -14.47 -10.96
CA HIS A 255 -3.68 -13.51 -11.62
C HIS A 255 -2.93 -12.88 -12.78
N GLY A 256 -2.82 -13.18 -13.90
CA GLY A 256 -2.06 -12.51 -14.99
C GLY A 256 -1.99 -10.98 -14.84
N TYR A 257 -1.33 -10.34 -15.73
CA TYR A 257 -1.19 -8.87 -15.80
C TYR A 257 -1.77 -8.32 -17.11
N GLN A 258 -2.71 -9.03 -17.70
CA GLN A 258 -3.44 -8.59 -18.91
C GLN A 258 -4.93 -8.60 -18.63
N GLY A 259 -5.59 -7.52 -19.04
CA GLY A 259 -7.03 -7.32 -18.86
C GLY A 259 -7.38 -6.48 -17.64
N ASN A 260 -8.67 -6.34 -17.42
CA ASN A 260 -9.24 -5.60 -16.31
C ASN A 260 -10.02 -6.54 -15.39
N ASP A 261 -10.10 -6.17 -14.12
CA ASP A 261 -10.98 -6.82 -13.15
C ASP A 261 -12.46 -6.45 -13.41
N ILE A 262 -13.35 -6.97 -12.58
CA ILE A 262 -14.80 -6.70 -12.70
C ILE A 262 -15.17 -5.22 -12.51
N SER A 263 -14.33 -4.44 -11.85
CA SER A 263 -14.52 -2.98 -11.67
C SER A 263 -13.97 -2.15 -12.84
N GLY A 264 -13.31 -2.78 -13.81
CA GLY A 264 -12.64 -2.14 -14.93
C GLY A 264 -11.21 -1.67 -14.62
N ALA A 265 -10.69 -1.93 -13.41
CA ALA A 265 -9.32 -1.61 -13.05
C ALA A 265 -8.33 -2.63 -13.66
N PRO A 266 -7.12 -2.21 -14.05
CA PRO A 266 -6.10 -3.13 -14.55
C PRO A 266 -5.77 -4.23 -13.53
N ILE A 267 -5.67 -5.48 -13.99
CA ILE A 267 -5.27 -6.60 -13.15
C ILE A 267 -3.76 -6.55 -12.92
N ASN A 268 -3.35 -6.56 -11.64
CA ASN A 268 -1.95 -6.71 -11.23
C ASN A 268 -0.98 -5.71 -11.90
N PRO A 269 -1.32 -4.41 -11.97
CA PRO A 269 -0.63 -3.44 -12.83
C PRO A 269 0.82 -3.20 -12.42
N GLY A 270 1.14 -3.32 -11.14
CA GLY A 270 2.48 -3.17 -10.58
C GLY A 270 3.19 -4.50 -10.31
N HIS A 271 2.86 -5.58 -11.04
CA HIS A 271 3.49 -6.87 -10.85
C HIS A 271 5.02 -6.81 -10.84
N GLY A 272 5.66 -7.44 -9.86
CA GLY A 272 7.11 -7.57 -9.82
C GLY A 272 7.62 -8.41 -11.00
N ILE A 273 8.80 -8.08 -11.49
CA ILE A 273 9.40 -8.79 -12.64
C ILE A 273 9.90 -10.17 -12.20
N ASP A 274 9.45 -11.19 -12.93
CA ASP A 274 9.88 -12.58 -12.73
C ASP A 274 11.35 -12.74 -13.16
N ASP A 275 12.20 -13.27 -12.28
CA ASP A 275 13.60 -13.51 -12.60
C ASP A 275 14.18 -14.65 -11.75
N ASN A 276 14.89 -15.57 -12.39
CA ASN A 276 15.60 -16.67 -11.72
C ASN A 276 16.87 -16.23 -10.99
N GLU A 277 17.38 -15.03 -11.30
CA GLU A 277 18.57 -14.41 -10.70
C GLU A 277 18.21 -13.31 -9.70
N GLY A 278 17.00 -13.38 -9.13
CA GLY A 278 16.48 -12.46 -8.12
C GLY A 278 15.37 -11.57 -8.68
N ALA A 279 14.12 -11.97 -8.43
CA ALA A 279 12.93 -11.28 -8.89
C ALA A 279 12.72 -9.96 -8.16
N SER A 280 12.08 -9.00 -8.82
CA SER A 280 11.78 -7.72 -8.19
C SER A 280 10.51 -7.75 -7.35
N GLY A 281 10.42 -6.82 -6.40
CA GLY A 281 9.19 -6.54 -5.67
C GLY A 281 8.12 -5.88 -6.55
N ALA A 282 6.87 -5.97 -6.10
CA ALA A 282 5.73 -5.30 -6.73
C ALA A 282 5.70 -3.80 -6.42
N GLY A 283 5.13 -3.01 -7.33
CA GLY A 283 4.83 -1.60 -7.11
C GLY A 283 3.37 -1.37 -6.74
N HIS A 284 3.07 -0.19 -6.17
CA HIS A 284 1.72 0.38 -5.97
C HIS A 284 1.82 1.88 -5.65
N GLY A 285 1.90 2.31 -4.41
CA GLY A 285 2.12 3.71 -4.04
C GLY A 285 3.54 4.18 -4.35
N GLY A 286 4.48 3.24 -4.36
CA GLY A 286 5.86 3.39 -4.79
C GLY A 286 6.26 2.32 -5.80
N SER A 287 7.49 2.38 -6.27
CA SER A 287 8.09 1.33 -7.09
C SER A 287 8.60 0.18 -6.22
N GLY A 288 8.49 -1.04 -6.72
CA GLY A 288 9.09 -2.21 -6.07
C GLY A 288 10.62 -2.10 -6.01
N GLY A 289 11.24 -2.85 -5.11
CA GLY A 289 12.70 -2.98 -5.04
C GLY A 289 13.23 -3.93 -6.12
N ARG A 290 14.43 -3.68 -6.61
CA ARG A 290 15.13 -4.58 -7.54
C ARG A 290 15.55 -5.84 -6.79
N GLY A 291 15.49 -6.97 -7.50
CA GLY A 291 16.11 -8.20 -7.05
C GLY A 291 17.64 -8.10 -7.07
N SER A 292 18.33 -9.23 -7.27
CA SER A 292 19.80 -9.22 -7.28
C SER A 292 20.37 -8.21 -8.28
N LEU A 293 21.07 -7.19 -7.78
CA LEU A 293 21.68 -6.13 -8.59
C LEU A 293 22.96 -6.61 -9.31
N THR A 294 23.50 -7.76 -8.96
CA THR A 294 24.73 -8.28 -9.57
C THR A 294 24.42 -8.97 -10.90
N TYR A 295 23.27 -9.60 -11.00
CA TYR A 295 22.89 -10.44 -12.14
C TYR A 295 21.45 -10.27 -12.59
N GLY A 296 20.57 -9.69 -11.75
CA GLY A 296 19.14 -9.58 -12.00
C GLY A 296 18.75 -8.42 -12.92
N THR A 297 17.44 -8.33 -13.21
CA THR A 297 16.89 -7.29 -14.07
C THR A 297 16.90 -5.93 -13.39
N PRO A 298 17.22 -4.86 -14.13
CA PRO A 298 17.15 -3.50 -13.58
C PRO A 298 15.72 -2.99 -13.37
N LYS A 299 14.70 -3.69 -13.89
CA LYS A 299 13.30 -3.24 -13.83
C LYS A 299 12.60 -3.73 -12.57
N THR A 300 11.64 -2.94 -12.11
CA THR A 300 10.85 -3.18 -10.90
C THR A 300 9.35 -3.12 -11.20
N GLY A 301 8.52 -3.51 -10.25
CA GLY A 301 7.07 -3.25 -10.33
C GLY A 301 6.79 -1.75 -10.31
N PHE A 302 5.96 -1.26 -11.23
CA PHE A 302 5.64 0.17 -11.38
C PHE A 302 4.63 0.65 -10.34
N ALA A 303 4.69 1.96 -10.02
CA ALA A 303 3.67 2.60 -9.20
C ALA A 303 2.37 2.82 -10.00
N TYR A 304 1.23 2.75 -9.32
CA TYR A 304 -0.10 2.97 -9.88
C TYR A 304 -1.09 3.41 -8.79
N GLY A 305 -2.35 3.58 -9.16
CA GLY A 305 -3.44 3.94 -8.25
C GLY A 305 -3.51 5.43 -7.93
N ASP A 306 -4.64 5.86 -7.42
CA ASP A 306 -4.90 7.26 -7.07
C ASP A 306 -4.38 7.60 -5.68
N LEU A 307 -3.83 8.81 -5.52
CA LEU A 307 -3.32 9.34 -4.26
C LEU A 307 -4.46 9.70 -3.30
N TYR A 308 -5.54 10.25 -3.83
CA TYR A 308 -6.65 10.82 -3.06
C TYR A 308 -7.75 9.79 -2.80
N GLU A 309 -8.06 8.96 -3.80
CA GLU A 309 -9.09 7.93 -3.74
C GLU A 309 -8.51 6.55 -4.08
N PRO A 310 -7.71 5.96 -3.17
CA PRO A 310 -7.09 4.68 -3.44
C PRO A 310 -8.12 3.55 -3.37
N TYR A 311 -8.43 2.94 -4.52
CA TYR A 311 -9.44 1.90 -4.64
C TYR A 311 -8.96 0.66 -5.41
N ILE A 312 -7.66 0.51 -5.61
CA ILE A 312 -7.08 -0.61 -6.35
C ILE A 312 -6.31 -1.51 -5.39
N TYR A 313 -6.34 -2.82 -5.63
CA TYR A 313 -5.57 -3.81 -4.88
C TYR A 313 -4.06 -3.63 -5.07
N GLY A 314 -3.26 -4.03 -4.11
CA GLY A 314 -1.83 -4.20 -4.26
C GLY A 314 -1.48 -5.34 -5.21
N SER A 315 -0.31 -5.26 -5.85
CA SER A 315 0.19 -6.20 -6.84
C SER A 315 1.09 -7.28 -6.23
N ALA A 316 1.22 -8.40 -6.94
CA ALA A 316 2.08 -9.50 -6.55
C ALA A 316 3.55 -9.24 -6.89
N GLY A 317 4.46 -9.70 -6.04
CA GLY A 317 5.90 -9.76 -6.32
C GLY A 317 6.25 -10.73 -7.44
N GLY A 318 7.41 -10.54 -8.06
CA GLY A 318 7.89 -11.40 -9.13
C GLY A 318 8.22 -12.83 -8.65
N LYS A 319 8.08 -13.79 -9.55
CA LYS A 319 8.46 -15.18 -9.29
C LYS A 319 9.97 -15.33 -9.31
N GLY A 320 10.50 -15.96 -8.31
CA GLY A 320 11.90 -16.29 -8.20
C GLY A 320 12.29 -17.60 -8.88
N ARG A 321 13.45 -18.11 -8.51
CA ARG A 321 14.06 -19.30 -9.07
C ARG A 321 13.12 -20.51 -9.07
N GLY A 322 13.02 -21.18 -10.22
CA GLY A 322 12.15 -22.33 -10.40
C GLY A 322 10.65 -21.97 -10.46
N GLY A 323 10.30 -20.73 -10.71
CA GLY A 323 8.92 -20.23 -10.77
C GLY A 323 8.25 -20.13 -9.39
N THR A 324 9.04 -20.02 -8.34
CA THR A 324 8.52 -19.89 -6.97
C THR A 324 7.76 -18.57 -6.79
N ARG A 325 6.58 -18.65 -6.21
CA ARG A 325 5.65 -17.54 -6.06
C ARG A 325 6.25 -16.38 -5.27
N GLY A 326 6.07 -15.16 -5.77
CA GLY A 326 6.27 -13.94 -5.00
C GLY A 326 5.16 -13.71 -3.96
N GLY A 327 5.34 -12.73 -3.10
CA GLY A 327 4.32 -12.31 -2.13
C GLY A 327 3.07 -11.76 -2.83
N ASN A 328 1.90 -11.99 -2.28
CA ASN A 328 0.66 -11.38 -2.77
C ASN A 328 0.61 -9.89 -2.41
N GLY A 329 -0.10 -9.11 -3.20
CA GLY A 329 -0.42 -7.73 -2.84
C GLY A 329 -1.39 -7.63 -1.67
N GLY A 330 -1.42 -6.47 -1.00
CA GLY A 330 -2.43 -6.13 0.00
C GLY A 330 -3.80 -5.93 -0.65
N GLY A 331 -4.86 -6.12 0.12
CA GLY A 331 -6.22 -5.92 -0.32
C GLY A 331 -6.67 -4.45 -0.26
N MET A 332 -7.99 -4.26 -0.08
CA MET A 332 -8.59 -2.93 -0.09
C MET A 332 -9.57 -2.77 1.07
N LEU A 333 -9.45 -1.66 1.78
CA LEU A 333 -10.37 -1.23 2.83
C LEU A 333 -10.95 0.15 2.50
N TRP A 334 -12.25 0.24 2.36
CA TRP A 334 -12.96 1.50 2.17
C TRP A 334 -13.98 1.71 3.28
N MET A 335 -13.85 2.83 4.01
CA MET A 335 -14.69 3.17 5.15
C MET A 335 -15.34 4.54 4.94
N ASN A 336 -16.63 4.54 4.65
CA ASN A 336 -17.45 5.74 4.59
C ASN A 336 -18.27 5.84 5.89
N VAL A 337 -17.75 6.61 6.85
CA VAL A 337 -18.25 6.69 8.22
C VAL A 337 -18.79 8.11 8.49
N THR A 338 -20.04 8.23 8.78
CA THR A 338 -20.66 9.55 9.00
C THR A 338 -20.32 10.17 10.36
N GLY A 339 -19.88 9.36 11.32
CA GLY A 339 -19.53 9.76 12.68
C GLY A 339 -18.07 9.47 13.02
N LEU A 340 -17.83 8.53 13.90
CA LEU A 340 -16.55 8.25 14.54
C LEU A 340 -15.84 7.04 13.91
N ILE A 341 -14.54 7.21 13.62
CA ILE A 341 -13.58 6.11 13.49
C ILE A 341 -12.65 6.15 14.71
N ASP A 342 -12.73 5.14 15.56
CA ASP A 342 -11.93 4.98 16.76
C ASP A 342 -10.99 3.78 16.58
N VAL A 343 -9.66 3.99 16.58
CA VAL A 343 -8.69 2.94 16.31
C VAL A 343 -7.63 2.92 17.41
N ASP A 344 -7.75 1.96 18.29
CA ASP A 344 -6.73 1.62 19.28
C ASP A 344 -5.98 0.34 18.87
N GLY A 345 -6.58 -0.47 18.01
CA GLY A 345 -6.02 -1.67 17.42
C GLY A 345 -5.35 -1.45 16.06
N LEU A 346 -5.55 -2.40 15.15
CA LEU A 346 -4.88 -2.43 13.85
C LEU A 346 -5.88 -2.38 12.68
N VAL A 347 -5.63 -1.44 11.75
CA VAL A 347 -6.20 -1.43 10.41
C VAL A 347 -5.08 -1.64 9.40
N SER A 348 -5.13 -2.71 8.58
CA SER A 348 -4.04 -2.96 7.65
C SER A 348 -4.45 -3.56 6.31
N ALA A 349 -3.67 -3.19 5.28
CA ALA A 349 -3.71 -3.73 3.93
C ALA A 349 -2.27 -3.98 3.42
N ASN A 350 -1.47 -4.72 4.18
CA ASN A 350 -0.07 -4.96 3.86
C ASN A 350 0.09 -5.99 2.72
N GLY A 351 1.19 -5.88 1.97
CA GLY A 351 1.64 -6.94 1.07
C GLY A 351 2.21 -8.13 1.84
N GLU A 352 2.12 -9.30 1.25
CA GLU A 352 2.67 -10.55 1.78
C GLU A 352 4.18 -10.61 1.51
N ASP A 353 4.93 -11.11 2.48
CA ASP A 353 6.34 -11.43 2.29
C ASP A 353 6.49 -12.56 1.25
N ALA A 354 7.57 -12.52 0.47
CA ALA A 354 7.88 -13.61 -0.43
C ALA A 354 8.19 -14.89 0.35
N SER A 355 7.49 -15.96 0.02
CA SER A 355 7.64 -17.25 0.67
C SER A 355 8.83 -18.01 0.10
N SER A 356 9.82 -18.33 0.88
CA SER A 356 10.92 -19.23 0.59
C SER A 356 12.29 -18.59 0.28
N LEU A 357 13.31 -19.43 0.23
CA LEU A 357 14.72 -19.06 -0.02
C LEU A 357 15.05 -19.11 -1.52
N THR A 358 14.26 -18.48 -2.37
CA THR A 358 14.36 -18.63 -3.84
C THR A 358 14.47 -17.31 -4.61
N GLY A 359 14.74 -16.22 -3.92
CA GLY A 359 14.89 -14.93 -4.58
C GLY A 359 13.60 -14.34 -5.18
N SER A 360 12.44 -14.71 -4.65
CA SER A 360 11.15 -14.15 -5.07
C SER A 360 10.93 -12.75 -4.52
N GLY A 361 10.20 -11.90 -5.24
CA GLY A 361 9.87 -10.55 -4.83
C GLY A 361 8.73 -10.46 -3.81
N GLY A 362 8.75 -9.44 -2.93
CA GLY A 362 7.66 -9.12 -2.01
C GLY A 362 6.44 -8.51 -2.70
N GLY A 363 5.24 -8.74 -2.18
CA GLY A 363 4.00 -8.09 -2.63
C GLY A 363 3.91 -6.64 -2.20
N SER A 364 3.25 -5.77 -2.97
CA SER A 364 3.04 -4.38 -2.56
C SER A 364 1.92 -4.22 -1.54
N GLY A 365 1.96 -3.16 -0.74
CA GLY A 365 0.83 -2.75 0.08
C GLY A 365 -0.42 -2.47 -0.77
N GLY A 366 -1.58 -2.58 -0.15
CA GLY A 366 -2.88 -2.34 -0.77
C GLY A 366 -3.37 -0.91 -0.61
N SER A 367 -4.69 -0.74 -0.58
CA SER A 367 -5.37 0.57 -0.46
C SER A 367 -6.20 0.66 0.81
N ILE A 368 -6.08 1.79 1.50
CA ILE A 368 -6.95 2.15 2.64
C ILE A 368 -7.53 3.55 2.38
N TRP A 369 -8.86 3.65 2.27
CA TRP A 369 -9.55 4.90 2.06
C TRP A 369 -10.61 5.10 3.14
N MET A 370 -10.46 6.18 3.90
CA MET A 370 -11.33 6.49 5.02
C MET A 370 -11.93 7.88 4.87
N TYR A 371 -13.21 7.97 5.14
CA TYR A 371 -13.95 9.22 5.28
C TYR A 371 -14.71 9.21 6.60
N CYS A 372 -14.52 10.22 7.47
CA CYS A 372 -15.20 10.29 8.76
C CYS A 372 -15.39 11.73 9.24
N LYS A 373 -16.29 11.89 10.21
CA LYS A 373 -16.40 13.15 10.94
C LYS A 373 -15.25 13.27 11.95
N THR A 374 -15.05 12.26 12.76
CA THR A 374 -13.99 12.24 13.80
C THR A 374 -13.12 11.01 13.65
N ILE A 375 -11.80 11.20 13.66
CA ILE A 375 -10.83 10.12 13.84
C ILE A 375 -10.13 10.29 15.18
N ARG A 376 -10.03 9.22 15.96
CA ARG A 376 -9.31 9.22 17.24
C ARG A 376 -8.64 7.89 17.52
N GLY A 377 -7.89 7.81 18.63
CA GLY A 377 -7.23 6.62 19.13
C GLY A 377 -5.72 6.73 19.18
N TYR A 378 -5.06 5.61 19.48
CA TYR A 378 -3.60 5.46 19.55
C TYR A 378 -3.10 4.23 18.76
N GLY A 379 -3.93 3.69 17.91
CA GLY A 379 -3.67 2.50 17.10
C GLY A 379 -2.81 2.74 15.87
N ARG A 380 -2.94 1.84 14.90
CA ARG A 380 -2.11 1.84 13.69
C ARG A 380 -2.93 1.61 12.44
N ILE A 381 -2.63 2.41 11.40
CA ILE A 381 -3.12 2.24 10.02
C ILE A 381 -1.93 1.96 9.12
N ALA A 382 -1.92 0.81 8.41
CA ALA A 382 -0.76 0.36 7.68
C ALA A 382 -1.09 -0.24 6.30
N ALA A 383 -0.37 0.20 5.25
CA ALA A 383 -0.40 -0.37 3.91
C ALA A 383 1.04 -0.63 3.43
N ASN A 384 1.79 -1.42 4.20
CA ASN A 384 3.21 -1.67 3.95
C ASN A 384 3.42 -2.73 2.86
N GLY A 385 4.54 -2.65 2.14
CA GLY A 385 4.99 -3.71 1.25
C GLY A 385 5.56 -4.91 2.00
N GLY A 386 5.48 -6.09 1.40
CA GLY A 386 6.07 -7.33 1.90
C GLY A 386 7.57 -7.44 1.60
N ALA A 387 8.29 -8.16 2.42
CA ALA A 387 9.73 -8.40 2.22
C ALA A 387 10.00 -9.31 1.02
N GLY A 388 11.12 -9.06 0.32
CA GLY A 388 11.66 -9.99 -0.66
C GLY A 388 12.26 -11.23 0.01
N SER A 389 12.30 -12.37 -0.67
CA SER A 389 12.84 -13.59 -0.10
C SER A 389 14.38 -13.60 -0.08
N LYS A 390 14.94 -14.27 0.91
CA LYS A 390 16.37 -14.57 0.94
C LYS A 390 16.73 -15.58 -0.14
N ASP A 391 17.93 -15.47 -0.67
CA ASP A 391 18.60 -16.51 -1.45
C ASP A 391 20.10 -16.45 -1.17
N SER A 392 20.81 -17.57 -1.42
CA SER A 392 22.25 -17.62 -1.20
C SER A 392 23.06 -16.74 -2.16
N SER A 393 22.49 -16.38 -3.31
CA SER A 393 23.18 -15.62 -4.37
C SER A 393 22.28 -14.58 -5.05
N TYR A 394 20.97 -14.81 -5.07
CA TYR A 394 20.02 -14.03 -5.84
C TYR A 394 18.79 -13.61 -5.00
N PRO A 395 18.96 -12.71 -4.02
CA PRO A 395 17.85 -12.29 -3.17
C PRO A 395 16.78 -11.52 -3.97
N GLY A 396 15.54 -11.65 -3.54
CA GLY A 396 14.42 -10.91 -4.11
C GLY A 396 14.28 -9.48 -3.59
N GLY A 397 13.73 -8.60 -4.39
CA GLY A 397 13.43 -7.21 -4.01
C GLY A 397 12.20 -7.11 -3.11
N GLY A 398 12.16 -6.08 -2.26
CA GLY A 398 10.98 -5.77 -1.43
C GLY A 398 9.83 -5.17 -2.22
N GLY A 399 8.58 -5.46 -1.84
CA GLY A 399 7.39 -4.82 -2.40
C GLY A 399 7.26 -3.36 -1.96
N ALA A 400 6.65 -2.51 -2.77
CA ALA A 400 6.41 -1.11 -2.43
C ALA A 400 5.33 -0.96 -1.35
N GLY A 401 5.32 0.18 -0.65
CA GLY A 401 4.19 0.61 0.15
C GLY A 401 2.94 0.89 -0.71
N GLY A 402 1.78 0.75 -0.11
CA GLY A 402 0.49 1.01 -0.73
C GLY A 402 0.08 2.47 -0.66
N ARG A 403 -1.24 2.71 -0.67
CA ARG A 403 -1.81 4.06 -0.56
C ARG A 403 -2.83 4.14 0.56
N VAL A 404 -2.70 5.18 1.37
CA VAL A 404 -3.62 5.48 2.47
C VAL A 404 -4.15 6.90 2.26
N ALA A 405 -5.46 7.07 2.25
CA ALA A 405 -6.10 8.39 2.20
C ALA A 405 -7.17 8.50 3.30
N ILE A 406 -7.09 9.54 4.11
CA ILE A 406 -7.97 9.74 5.26
C ILE A 406 -8.53 11.17 5.26
N TYR A 407 -9.85 11.26 5.20
CA TYR A 407 -10.63 12.49 5.21
C TYR A 407 -11.36 12.62 6.55
N PHE A 408 -11.13 13.69 7.27
CA PHE A 408 -11.72 13.89 8.60
C PHE A 408 -12.07 15.37 8.84
N GLN A 409 -13.04 15.61 9.72
CA GLN A 409 -13.39 16.97 10.19
C GLN A 409 -12.71 17.27 11.53
N ILE A 410 -12.52 16.29 12.39
CA ILE A 410 -11.95 16.41 13.72
C ILE A 410 -10.89 15.32 13.87
N ASN A 411 -9.68 15.71 14.28
CA ASN A 411 -8.59 14.79 14.59
C ASN A 411 -8.32 14.78 16.10
N GLU A 412 -8.62 13.67 16.73
CA GLU A 412 -8.36 13.42 18.17
C GLU A 412 -7.37 12.24 18.35
N THR A 413 -6.59 11.92 17.30
CA THR A 413 -5.57 10.88 17.41
C THR A 413 -4.46 11.31 18.37
N SER A 414 -3.93 10.35 19.11
CA SER A 414 -2.79 10.60 20.01
C SER A 414 -1.51 10.79 19.18
N THR A 415 -0.47 11.33 19.83
CA THR A 415 0.88 11.44 19.26
C THR A 415 1.53 10.07 18.98
N TYR A 416 0.98 8.99 19.52
CA TYR A 416 1.43 7.61 19.30
C TYR A 416 0.68 6.94 18.14
N PHE A 417 -0.32 7.58 17.57
CA PHE A 417 -1.04 7.04 16.43
C PHE A 417 -0.12 6.93 15.20
N VAL A 418 -0.11 5.76 14.54
CA VAL A 418 0.87 5.48 13.49
C VAL A 418 0.19 5.31 12.14
N TYR A 419 0.62 6.12 11.17
CA TYR A 419 0.27 5.97 9.76
C TYR A 419 1.47 5.42 8.98
N GLU A 420 1.27 4.35 8.21
CA GLU A 420 2.35 3.68 7.48
C GLU A 420 1.96 3.26 6.06
N ALA A 421 2.86 3.53 5.13
CA ALA A 421 2.88 2.97 3.79
C ALA A 421 4.34 2.70 3.39
N ARG A 422 5.06 1.90 4.20
CA ARG A 422 6.48 1.64 4.02
C ARG A 422 6.71 0.61 2.93
N GLY A 423 7.85 0.70 2.23
CA GLY A 423 8.32 -0.40 1.39
C GLY A 423 8.74 -1.62 2.22
N GLY A 424 8.64 -2.79 1.64
CA GLY A 424 9.13 -4.03 2.21
C GLY A 424 10.66 -4.11 2.15
N SER A 425 11.27 -4.81 3.10
CA SER A 425 12.72 -4.96 3.16
C SER A 425 13.25 -5.94 2.10
N ALA A 426 14.48 -5.70 1.64
CA ALA A 426 15.27 -6.71 0.98
C ALA A 426 16.03 -7.50 2.06
N LEU A 427 15.75 -8.78 2.20
CA LEU A 427 16.33 -9.60 3.27
C LEU A 427 17.79 -10.02 3.00
N GLY A 428 18.32 -9.70 1.82
CA GLY A 428 19.72 -9.94 1.47
C GLY A 428 20.08 -11.43 1.34
N CYS A 429 21.37 -11.72 1.46
CA CYS A 429 21.91 -13.07 1.39
C CYS A 429 22.15 -13.69 2.76
N GLU A 430 22.53 -14.97 2.72
CA GLU A 430 23.04 -15.68 3.89
C GLU A 430 24.28 -14.98 4.47
N VAL A 431 24.47 -15.08 5.77
CA VAL A 431 25.61 -14.53 6.51
C VAL A 431 26.92 -14.95 5.87
N GLY A 432 27.78 -13.99 5.56
CA GLY A 432 29.11 -14.21 4.95
C GLY A 432 29.18 -14.00 3.43
N LYS A 433 28.06 -13.73 2.75
CA LYS A 433 28.01 -13.42 1.30
C LYS A 433 27.48 -12.02 0.99
N GLU A 434 27.37 -11.16 1.98
CA GLU A 434 26.73 -9.84 1.91
C GLU A 434 27.31 -8.90 0.84
N HIS A 435 28.58 -9.11 0.48
CA HIS A 435 29.26 -8.32 -0.56
C HIS A 435 28.89 -8.72 -2.00
N LEU A 436 28.28 -9.87 -2.18
CA LEU A 436 27.91 -10.42 -3.51
C LEU A 436 26.42 -10.19 -3.83
N CYS A 437 25.63 -9.91 -2.82
CA CYS A 437 24.17 -9.98 -2.92
C CYS A 437 23.54 -8.65 -2.51
N LYS A 438 23.23 -7.85 -3.49
CA LYS A 438 22.53 -6.58 -3.28
C LYS A 438 21.13 -6.67 -3.90
N ALA A 439 20.11 -6.80 -3.07
CA ALA A 439 18.73 -6.55 -3.45
C ALA A 439 18.26 -5.25 -2.81
N GLU A 440 17.27 -4.64 -3.38
CA GLU A 440 16.74 -3.33 -2.98
C GLU A 440 15.42 -3.48 -2.23
N ALA A 441 15.24 -2.69 -1.17
CA ALA A 441 13.96 -2.55 -0.50
C ALA A 441 12.93 -1.91 -1.44
N GLY A 442 11.66 -2.13 -1.21
CA GLY A 442 10.59 -1.43 -1.90
C GLY A 442 10.56 0.06 -1.56
N GLY A 443 10.05 0.87 -2.47
CA GLY A 443 9.80 2.28 -2.21
C GLY A 443 8.65 2.48 -1.23
N PRO A 444 8.64 3.61 -0.49
CA PRO A 444 7.47 3.96 0.31
C PRO A 444 6.25 4.18 -0.59
N GLY A 445 5.09 4.00 -0.03
CA GLY A 445 3.85 4.48 -0.60
C GLY A 445 3.53 5.90 -0.13
N THR A 446 2.27 6.25 -0.19
CA THR A 446 1.78 7.58 0.17
C THR A 446 0.72 7.49 1.26
N VAL A 447 0.79 8.41 2.23
CA VAL A 447 -0.28 8.67 3.19
C VAL A 447 -0.77 10.10 2.96
N PHE A 448 -2.02 10.23 2.57
CA PHE A 448 -2.70 11.51 2.38
C PHE A 448 -3.69 11.74 3.52
N LEU A 449 -3.55 12.86 4.21
CA LEU A 449 -4.44 13.26 5.30
C LEU A 449 -5.13 14.58 4.93
N TYR A 450 -6.44 14.60 4.96
CA TYR A 450 -7.21 15.81 4.66
C TYR A 450 -8.12 16.23 5.80
N HIS A 451 -7.77 17.35 6.44
CA HIS A 451 -8.60 17.99 7.44
C HIS A 451 -9.65 18.88 6.73
N MET A 452 -10.86 18.38 6.57
CA MET A 452 -11.88 19.00 5.71
C MET A 452 -12.35 20.39 6.17
N ILE A 453 -12.39 20.64 7.50
CA ILE A 453 -12.83 21.97 8.02
C ILE A 453 -11.80 23.05 7.73
N HIS A 454 -10.52 22.74 7.91
CA HIS A 454 -9.42 23.68 7.72
C HIS A 454 -8.84 23.61 6.31
N THR A 455 -9.37 22.76 5.45
CA THR A 455 -8.84 22.52 4.10
C THR A 455 -7.33 22.23 4.08
N HIS A 456 -6.81 21.58 5.15
CA HIS A 456 -5.40 21.29 5.32
C HIS A 456 -5.08 19.89 4.80
N ARG A 457 -4.20 19.82 3.79
CA ARG A 457 -3.76 18.59 3.11
C ARG A 457 -2.32 18.29 3.50
N THR A 458 -2.11 17.13 4.11
CA THR A 458 -0.78 16.63 4.47
C THR A 458 -0.42 15.46 3.58
N LEU A 459 0.75 15.49 2.97
CA LEU A 459 1.37 14.35 2.30
C LEU A 459 2.51 13.82 3.16
N LEU A 460 2.37 12.58 3.64
CA LEU A 460 3.39 11.90 4.44
C LEU A 460 4.05 10.78 3.62
N ILE A 461 5.37 10.80 3.56
CA ILE A 461 6.24 9.78 2.96
C ILE A 461 7.20 9.26 4.02
N HIS A 462 7.14 7.98 4.33
CA HIS A 462 7.97 7.37 5.36
C HIS A 462 8.40 5.96 4.96
N ASN A 463 9.70 5.67 4.91
CA ASN A 463 10.22 4.36 4.47
C ASN A 463 10.89 3.52 5.57
N GLY A 464 10.66 3.84 6.84
CA GLY A 464 11.13 3.02 7.98
C GLY A 464 12.64 2.90 8.10
N GLY A 465 13.41 3.86 7.58
CA GLY A 465 14.88 3.85 7.57
C GLY A 465 15.49 3.11 6.37
N GLN A 466 14.67 2.55 5.49
CA GLN A 466 15.14 1.89 4.27
C GLN A 466 15.54 2.94 3.22
N LYS A 467 16.65 2.72 2.56
CA LYS A 467 17.20 3.64 1.54
C LYS A 467 17.39 2.90 0.22
N PRO A 468 17.21 3.56 -0.94
CA PRO A 468 17.63 3.01 -2.22
C PRO A 468 19.13 2.77 -2.22
N LEU A 469 19.59 1.78 -2.95
CA LEU A 469 21.02 1.52 -3.10
C LEU A 469 21.65 2.62 -3.94
N VAL A 470 22.75 3.18 -3.46
CA VAL A 470 23.44 4.36 -4.03
C VAL A 470 23.86 4.19 -5.51
N SER A 471 23.98 2.95 -5.99
CA SER A 471 24.28 2.68 -7.41
C SER A 471 23.14 3.05 -8.37
N ALA A 472 21.92 3.27 -7.89
CA ALA A 472 20.78 3.73 -8.68
C ALA A 472 20.74 5.25 -8.88
N ILE A 473 21.59 6.01 -8.21
CA ILE A 473 21.70 7.48 -8.32
C ILE A 473 22.68 7.89 -9.45
N ALA A 474 23.24 6.94 -10.18
CA ALA A 474 24.34 7.20 -11.10
C ALA A 474 23.95 7.93 -12.40
N ASP A 475 22.68 8.11 -12.71
CA ASP A 475 22.25 8.91 -13.86
C ASP A 475 21.71 10.26 -13.40
N TYR A 476 22.61 11.26 -13.38
CA TYR A 476 22.26 12.63 -12.98
C TYR A 476 21.44 13.39 -14.03
N ASN A 477 21.22 12.79 -15.21
CA ASN A 477 20.58 13.46 -16.33
C ASN A 477 19.07 13.19 -16.40
N ASP A 478 18.63 12.04 -15.95
CA ASP A 478 17.22 11.67 -16.04
C ASP A 478 16.77 10.85 -14.84
N LEU A 479 15.52 11.10 -14.41
CA LEU A 479 14.86 10.33 -13.36
C LEU A 479 14.34 9.02 -13.96
N SER A 480 14.93 7.90 -13.58
CA SER A 480 14.42 6.58 -13.96
C SER A 480 13.17 6.23 -13.15
N GLU A 481 12.21 5.55 -13.76
CA GLU A 481 11.02 5.02 -13.07
C GLU A 481 11.37 3.92 -12.07
N ASP A 482 12.55 3.36 -12.20
CA ASP A 482 13.07 2.32 -11.33
C ASP A 482 13.58 2.89 -10.00
N GLY A 483 13.48 2.08 -8.95
CA GLY A 483 14.08 2.36 -7.66
C GLY A 483 13.07 2.71 -6.58
N CYS A 484 13.54 2.68 -5.37
CA CYS A 484 12.86 2.74 -4.09
C CYS A 484 12.22 4.13 -3.80
N ARG A 485 11.22 4.55 -4.59
CA ARG A 485 10.56 5.88 -4.46
C ARG A 485 9.06 5.76 -4.31
N ALA A 486 8.47 6.70 -3.57
CA ALA A 486 7.05 7.01 -3.65
C ALA A 486 6.76 7.82 -4.91
N TRP A 487 5.66 7.54 -5.58
CA TRP A 487 5.29 8.21 -6.81
C TRP A 487 3.94 8.88 -6.71
N ILE A 488 3.90 10.18 -7.05
CA ILE A 488 2.65 10.88 -7.37
C ILE A 488 2.42 10.70 -8.87
N LEU A 489 1.21 10.26 -9.20
CA LEU A 489 0.81 9.98 -10.58
C LEU A 489 -0.02 11.14 -11.14
N PRO A 490 0.20 11.56 -12.39
CA PRO A 490 -0.56 12.65 -13.01
C PRO A 490 -2.07 12.41 -13.05
N GLN A 491 -2.52 11.15 -13.04
CA GLN A 491 -3.95 10.83 -13.00
C GLN A 491 -4.64 11.39 -11.75
N SER A 492 -3.94 11.45 -10.63
CA SER A 492 -4.48 12.05 -9.40
C SER A 492 -4.72 13.56 -9.52
N ALA A 493 -4.16 14.24 -10.53
CA ALA A 493 -4.40 15.65 -10.77
C ALA A 493 -5.82 15.96 -11.33
N ASN A 494 -6.56 14.97 -11.74
CA ASN A 494 -7.95 15.14 -12.19
C ASN A 494 -8.94 15.26 -11.01
N HIS A 495 -8.48 15.10 -9.79
CA HIS A 495 -9.29 15.25 -8.60
C HIS A 495 -9.56 16.73 -8.27
N ASP A 496 -10.73 17.04 -7.67
CA ASP A 496 -11.10 18.40 -7.28
C ASP A 496 -10.11 19.07 -6.31
N PHE A 497 -9.32 18.28 -5.59
CA PHE A 497 -8.28 18.74 -4.65
C PHE A 497 -6.93 19.03 -5.31
N ALA A 498 -6.65 18.45 -6.45
CA ALA A 498 -5.51 18.82 -7.25
C ALA A 498 -5.93 20.08 -8.06
N GLY A 499 -5.15 21.11 -8.05
CA GLY A 499 -5.41 22.30 -8.85
C GLY A 499 -5.66 21.97 -10.33
N ARG A 500 -5.97 22.96 -11.16
CA ARG A 500 -6.17 22.73 -12.58
C ARG A 500 -4.85 22.37 -13.26
N GLY A 501 -4.80 21.27 -13.99
CA GLY A 501 -3.74 21.01 -14.94
C GLY A 501 -2.47 20.38 -14.35
N ARG A 502 -2.60 19.34 -13.54
CA ARG A 502 -1.46 18.60 -12.93
C ARG A 502 -0.64 19.37 -11.90
N ASP A 503 -1.27 20.37 -11.30
CA ASP A 503 -0.72 21.09 -10.17
C ASP A 503 -1.23 20.46 -8.87
N PHE A 504 -0.32 19.97 -8.05
CA PHE A 504 -0.62 19.36 -6.76
C PHE A 504 -0.31 20.37 -5.65
N HIS A 505 -1.28 20.68 -4.82
CA HIS A 505 -1.13 21.61 -3.72
C HIS A 505 -1.36 20.91 -2.39
N PHE A 506 -0.36 21.01 -1.51
CA PHE A 506 -0.42 20.51 -0.14
C PHE A 506 -0.02 21.62 0.83
N GLU A 507 -0.71 21.71 1.96
CA GLU A 507 -0.31 22.60 3.03
C GLU A 507 0.93 22.07 3.75
N GLU A 508 1.08 20.74 3.83
CA GLU A 508 2.21 20.13 4.54
C GLU A 508 2.81 18.93 3.81
N LEU A 509 4.12 18.93 3.69
CA LEU A 509 4.90 17.78 3.25
C LEU A 509 5.71 17.23 4.42
N GLN A 510 5.58 15.94 4.70
CA GLN A 510 6.34 15.22 5.72
C GLN A 510 7.16 14.11 5.06
N VAL A 511 8.50 14.10 5.21
CA VAL A 511 9.38 13.08 4.63
C VAL A 511 10.34 12.54 5.69
N TYR A 512 10.19 11.27 6.03
CA TYR A 512 10.93 10.61 7.11
C TYR A 512 11.52 9.26 6.72
N GLY A 513 12.47 8.80 7.52
CA GLY A 513 12.97 7.44 7.50
C GLY A 513 13.50 7.00 6.14
N GLY A 514 14.25 7.83 5.46
CA GLY A 514 14.80 7.54 4.14
C GLY A 514 13.77 7.52 3.02
N GLY A 515 12.62 8.17 3.19
CA GLY A 515 11.58 8.28 2.16
C GLY A 515 12.08 9.07 0.96
N HIS A 516 11.78 8.59 -0.25
CA HIS A 516 12.05 9.27 -1.51
C HIS A 516 10.73 9.58 -2.22
N LEU A 517 10.53 10.82 -2.65
CA LEU A 517 9.33 11.27 -3.35
C LEU A 517 9.67 11.75 -4.76
N ALA A 518 8.91 11.30 -5.74
CA ALA A 518 8.98 11.74 -7.13
C ALA A 518 7.59 11.88 -7.76
N VAL A 519 7.49 12.62 -8.86
CA VAL A 519 6.31 12.67 -9.71
C VAL A 519 6.57 11.86 -10.96
N LEU A 520 5.67 10.96 -11.31
CA LEU A 520 5.74 10.22 -12.57
C LEU A 520 5.22 11.10 -13.71
N THR A 521 6.00 11.26 -14.76
CA THR A 521 5.59 11.98 -15.97
C THR A 521 5.38 10.98 -17.10
N GLU A 522 4.13 10.63 -17.36
CA GLU A 522 3.73 9.92 -18.59
C GLU A 522 2.57 10.65 -19.26
N PRO A 523 2.60 10.85 -20.56
CA PRO A 523 3.72 10.66 -21.49
C PRO A 523 4.87 11.66 -21.26
N VAL A 524 6.07 11.25 -21.62
CA VAL A 524 7.31 12.04 -21.48
C VAL A 524 7.12 13.44 -22.09
N GLY A 525 7.28 14.47 -21.27
CA GLY A 525 7.22 15.87 -21.71
C GLY A 525 6.05 16.69 -21.16
N GLU A 526 5.13 16.09 -20.39
CA GLU A 526 4.08 16.85 -19.74
C GLU A 526 4.59 17.53 -18.44
N LYS A 527 4.06 18.74 -18.18
CA LYS A 527 4.42 19.50 -16.99
C LYS A 527 3.64 18.99 -15.78
N ALA A 528 4.30 18.89 -14.64
CA ALA A 528 3.68 18.63 -13.36
C ALA A 528 4.28 19.53 -12.29
N SER A 529 3.47 20.07 -11.41
CA SER A 529 3.90 20.99 -10.35
C SER A 529 3.42 20.54 -8.99
N LEU A 530 4.32 20.58 -7.99
CA LEU A 530 4.01 20.34 -6.59
C LEU A 530 4.31 21.58 -5.77
N PHE A 531 3.34 22.02 -4.99
CA PHE A 531 3.42 23.20 -4.13
C PHE A 531 3.20 22.80 -2.68
N PHE A 532 4.12 23.20 -1.81
CA PHE A 532 4.05 22.93 -0.37
C PHE A 532 4.21 24.24 0.43
N LEU A 533 3.38 24.43 1.45
CA LEU A 533 3.52 25.57 2.37
C LEU A 533 4.46 25.24 3.53
N HIS A 534 4.35 24.03 4.08
CA HIS A 534 5.12 23.57 5.22
C HIS A 534 5.89 22.30 4.89
N MET A 535 7.11 22.19 5.44
CA MET A 535 8.00 21.05 5.22
C MET A 535 8.49 20.53 6.58
N ILE A 536 8.35 19.23 6.80
CA ILE A 536 8.83 18.56 8.01
C ILE A 536 9.59 17.28 7.60
N GLY A 537 10.71 17.01 8.24
CA GLY A 537 11.50 15.81 7.95
C GLY A 537 12.58 15.57 9.00
N ASP A 538 13.22 14.43 8.89
CA ASP A 538 14.33 13.98 9.75
C ASP A 538 15.70 14.07 9.05
N ARG A 539 15.80 14.80 7.95
CA ARG A 539 16.99 14.94 7.08
C ARG A 539 17.46 13.66 6.40
N THR A 540 16.64 12.60 6.42
CA THR A 540 16.97 11.35 5.74
C THR A 540 16.23 11.18 4.41
N GLY A 541 15.19 11.98 4.18
CA GLY A 541 14.36 11.94 2.98
C GLY A 541 14.97 12.64 1.79
N THR A 542 14.45 12.37 0.58
CA THR A 542 14.90 12.97 -0.66
C THR A 542 13.74 13.27 -1.60
N LEU A 543 13.74 14.47 -2.18
CA LEU A 543 12.84 14.87 -3.27
C LEU A 543 13.52 14.72 -4.60
N HIS A 544 12.81 14.24 -5.62
CA HIS A 544 13.29 14.09 -6.97
C HIS A 544 12.47 14.96 -7.92
N VAL A 545 13.13 15.89 -8.61
CA VAL A 545 12.50 16.84 -9.55
C VAL A 545 13.07 16.63 -10.94
N SER A 546 12.31 15.97 -11.81
CA SER A 546 12.73 15.61 -13.16
C SER A 546 12.41 16.71 -14.18
N LYS A 547 12.80 16.47 -15.42
CA LYS A 547 12.51 17.35 -16.55
C LYS A 547 11.01 17.68 -16.66
N ASN A 548 10.72 18.96 -16.91
CA ASN A 548 9.34 19.50 -16.98
C ASN A 548 8.54 19.40 -15.66
N GLN A 549 9.20 19.13 -14.56
CA GLN A 549 8.60 19.18 -13.25
C GLN A 549 9.00 20.42 -12.49
N THR A 550 8.04 20.98 -11.77
CA THR A 550 8.26 22.07 -10.83
C THR A 550 7.94 21.57 -9.44
N MET A 551 8.84 21.79 -8.50
CA MET A 551 8.57 21.58 -7.09
C MET A 551 8.85 22.88 -6.36
N ASP A 552 7.83 23.43 -5.71
CA ASP A 552 7.92 24.74 -5.08
C ASP A 552 7.71 24.61 -3.58
N LEU A 553 8.75 24.92 -2.82
CA LEU A 553 8.85 24.81 -1.37
C LEU A 553 8.95 26.20 -0.73
N HIS A 554 8.30 27.16 -1.29
CA HIS A 554 8.30 28.59 -1.01
C HIS A 554 7.84 28.92 0.43
N ARG A 555 8.73 28.90 1.38
CA ARG A 555 8.44 29.28 2.77
C ARG A 555 9.36 30.40 3.24
N PRO A 556 8.85 31.30 4.10
CA PRO A 556 9.74 32.22 4.81
C PRO A 556 10.66 31.53 5.81
N GLU A 557 10.28 30.33 6.28
CA GLU A 557 11.12 29.56 7.19
C GLU A 557 12.30 28.90 6.46
N ILE A 558 13.44 29.00 7.08
CA ILE A 558 14.73 28.50 6.65
C ILE A 558 14.96 27.11 7.26
N ASP A 559 15.69 26.28 6.75
CA ASP A 559 16.04 24.91 7.11
C ASP A 559 15.31 23.88 6.24
N THR A 560 16.06 23.30 5.34
CA THR A 560 15.59 22.22 4.46
C THR A 560 15.70 20.90 5.19
N PRO A 561 14.58 20.26 5.60
CA PRO A 561 14.60 19.04 6.41
C PRO A 561 14.81 17.76 5.60
N PHE A 562 15.09 17.83 4.31
CA PHE A 562 15.37 16.71 3.41
C PHE A 562 16.26 17.11 2.24
N SER A 563 16.93 16.15 1.63
CA SER A 563 17.71 16.34 0.42
C SER A 563 16.83 16.55 -0.80
N ALA A 564 17.35 17.21 -1.84
CA ALA A 564 16.69 17.32 -3.12
C ALA A 564 17.63 16.95 -4.25
N HIS A 565 17.11 16.25 -5.27
CA HIS A 565 17.80 15.93 -6.49
C HIS A 565 17.05 16.52 -7.67
N VAL A 566 17.56 17.58 -8.24
CA VAL A 566 16.97 18.30 -9.36
C VAL A 566 17.68 17.89 -10.64
N TYR A 567 17.01 17.10 -11.45
CA TYR A 567 17.55 16.61 -12.73
C TYR A 567 17.53 17.70 -13.81
N ALA A 568 18.22 17.48 -14.90
CA ALA A 568 18.26 18.41 -16.03
C ALA A 568 16.85 18.74 -16.55
N GLY A 569 16.52 20.05 -16.58
CA GLY A 569 15.20 20.54 -16.97
C GLY A 569 14.13 20.49 -15.87
N GLY A 570 14.49 20.06 -14.65
CA GLY A 570 13.67 20.20 -13.45
C GLY A 570 13.84 21.59 -12.82
N TYR A 571 12.84 22.02 -12.07
CA TYR A 571 12.81 23.32 -11.40
C TYR A 571 12.45 23.13 -9.92
N LEU A 572 13.29 23.66 -9.03
CA LEU A 572 13.09 23.68 -7.59
C LEU A 572 13.02 25.12 -7.08
N GLY A 573 11.88 25.56 -6.61
CA GLY A 573 11.69 26.81 -5.86
C GLY A 573 11.96 26.58 -4.38
N LEU A 574 12.83 27.39 -3.79
CA LEU A 574 13.14 27.36 -2.36
C LEU A 574 12.83 28.69 -1.69
N ALA A 575 12.79 28.67 -0.36
CA ALA A 575 12.53 29.90 0.41
C ALA A 575 13.62 30.96 0.17
N PRO A 576 13.26 32.26 0.24
CA PRO A 576 14.23 33.34 0.09
C PRO A 576 15.42 33.26 1.06
N TYR A 577 15.20 32.71 2.24
CA TYR A 577 16.23 32.43 3.24
C TYR A 577 16.27 30.93 3.45
N THR A 578 17.24 30.25 2.85
CA THR A 578 17.39 28.79 2.89
C THR A 578 18.64 28.38 3.65
N GLU A 579 18.47 27.53 4.65
CA GLU A 579 19.57 26.83 5.31
C GLU A 579 19.66 25.39 4.80
N VAL A 580 20.83 24.98 4.37
CA VAL A 580 21.16 23.61 3.96
C VAL A 580 21.94 22.99 5.11
N HIS A 581 21.23 22.28 5.98
CA HIS A 581 21.76 21.75 7.22
C HIS A 581 21.69 20.22 7.25
N GLY A 582 22.85 19.57 7.13
CA GLY A 582 22.95 18.11 7.18
C GLY A 582 22.22 17.39 6.05
N VAL A 583 21.90 18.06 4.97
CA VAL A 583 21.25 17.53 3.76
C VAL A 583 22.03 17.91 2.52
N THR A 584 21.72 17.25 1.41
CA THR A 584 22.39 17.54 0.13
C THR A 584 21.38 17.98 -0.91
N LEU A 585 21.64 19.11 -1.56
CA LEU A 585 20.92 19.57 -2.74
C LEU A 585 21.79 19.26 -3.98
N PHE A 586 21.35 18.29 -4.81
CA PHE A 586 21.97 17.95 -6.09
C PHE A 586 21.25 18.67 -7.22
N ILE A 587 21.94 19.57 -7.91
CA ILE A 587 21.31 20.46 -8.87
C ILE A 587 21.94 20.27 -10.25
N SER A 588 21.21 19.61 -11.15
CA SER A 588 21.47 19.60 -12.60
C SER A 588 20.43 20.41 -13.38
N GLY A 589 19.36 20.82 -12.72
CA GLY A 589 18.30 21.68 -13.22
C GLY A 589 18.38 23.11 -12.72
N THR A 590 17.24 23.75 -12.53
CA THR A 590 17.11 25.14 -12.06
C THR A 590 16.71 25.20 -10.60
N VAL A 591 17.35 26.05 -9.84
CA VAL A 591 16.94 26.46 -8.49
C VAL A 591 16.65 27.94 -8.48
N ASP A 592 15.56 28.34 -7.86
CA ASP A 592 15.10 29.74 -7.88
C ASP A 592 14.51 30.15 -6.51
N HIS A 593 14.19 31.46 -6.39
CA HIS A 593 13.63 32.12 -5.23
C HIS A 593 14.57 32.27 -4.01
N ILE A 594 15.74 31.67 -4.01
CA ILE A 594 16.71 31.86 -2.94
C ILE A 594 17.39 33.23 -3.07
N GLN A 595 17.32 34.04 -2.03
CA GLN A 595 18.09 35.27 -1.91
C GLN A 595 19.34 35.05 -1.05
N ASN A 596 19.16 34.38 0.09
CA ASN A 596 20.25 34.10 1.02
C ASN A 596 20.33 32.60 1.27
N MET A 597 21.50 32.04 1.04
CA MET A 597 21.77 30.62 1.29
C MET A 597 22.88 30.44 2.32
N THR A 598 22.59 29.68 3.39
CA THR A 598 23.59 29.28 4.36
C THR A 598 23.75 27.76 4.34
N ILE A 599 24.97 27.28 4.16
CA ILE A 599 25.28 25.85 4.10
C ILE A 599 26.20 25.54 5.31
N HIS A 600 25.74 24.65 6.18
CA HIS A 600 26.46 24.37 7.43
C HIS A 600 26.16 22.97 7.98
N HIS A 601 26.91 22.56 9.05
CA HIS A 601 26.75 21.30 9.77
C HIS A 601 26.66 20.08 8.85
N GLY A 602 27.57 20.01 7.85
CA GLY A 602 27.61 18.91 6.89
C GLY A 602 26.54 19.01 5.78
N GLY A 603 25.87 20.14 5.67
CA GLY A 603 25.02 20.42 4.51
C GLY A 603 25.85 20.56 3.23
N ALA A 604 25.29 20.21 2.08
CA ALA A 604 25.99 20.25 0.81
C ALA A 604 25.11 20.77 -0.33
N PHE A 605 25.66 21.64 -1.14
CA PHE A 605 25.07 22.15 -2.38
C PHE A 605 25.94 21.72 -3.56
N TRP A 606 25.47 20.71 -4.29
CA TRP A 606 26.20 20.12 -5.42
C TRP A 606 25.62 20.60 -6.72
N MET A 607 26.39 21.33 -7.48
CA MET A 607 26.06 21.79 -8.82
C MET A 607 26.68 20.85 -9.82
N TYR A 608 25.89 20.12 -10.57
CA TYR A 608 26.37 19.13 -11.52
C TYR A 608 25.75 19.37 -12.90
N HIS A 609 26.60 19.51 -13.91
CA HIS A 609 26.20 19.52 -15.30
C HIS A 609 26.87 18.35 -16.01
N GLY A 610 26.23 17.20 -16.01
CA GLY A 610 26.64 16.00 -16.73
C GLY A 610 26.29 16.10 -18.22
N GLY A 611 27.31 16.21 -19.00
CA GLY A 611 27.49 16.19 -20.42
C GLY A 611 26.36 15.85 -21.39
N ASN A 612 26.49 16.35 -22.60
CA ASN A 612 25.75 16.04 -23.83
C ASN A 612 24.40 16.68 -24.11
N THR A 613 24.06 17.83 -23.57
CA THR A 613 23.03 18.63 -24.23
C THR A 613 23.54 20.01 -24.52
N ALA A 614 23.83 20.26 -25.80
CA ALA A 614 24.35 21.52 -26.34
C ALA A 614 23.40 22.74 -26.16
N ASN A 615 22.30 22.60 -25.41
CA ASN A 615 21.25 23.61 -25.30
C ASN A 615 20.81 23.96 -23.86
N GLN A 616 21.49 23.54 -22.79
CA GLN A 616 21.18 24.00 -21.44
C GLN A 616 22.38 24.69 -20.80
N THR A 617 22.40 26.01 -20.90
CA THR A 617 23.50 26.88 -20.51
C THR A 617 23.25 27.65 -19.21
N ASN A 618 22.45 27.15 -18.28
CA ASN A 618 22.37 27.77 -16.96
C ASN A 618 23.47 27.20 -16.06
N SER A 619 24.66 27.67 -16.27
CA SER A 619 25.83 27.51 -15.39
C SER A 619 25.98 28.68 -14.40
N SER A 620 24.95 29.53 -14.28
CA SER A 620 24.96 30.71 -13.42
C SER A 620 23.86 30.64 -12.36
N PHE A 621 24.27 30.88 -11.11
CA PHE A 621 23.40 30.93 -9.95
C PHE A 621 23.50 32.30 -9.30
N GLU A 622 22.38 32.96 -9.06
CA GLU A 622 22.31 34.33 -8.51
C GLU A 622 21.74 34.33 -7.09
N PHE A 623 22.48 35.00 -6.17
CA PHE A 623 22.11 35.15 -4.77
C PHE A 623 22.38 36.56 -4.25
N ASP A 624 21.69 36.98 -3.20
CA ASP A 624 22.10 38.15 -2.44
C ASP A 624 23.31 37.83 -1.56
N ALA A 625 23.25 36.74 -0.81
CA ALA A 625 24.38 36.28 -0.01
C ALA A 625 24.47 34.73 0.00
N VAL A 626 25.69 34.22 -0.01
CA VAL A 626 26.03 32.82 0.17
C VAL A 626 27.01 32.69 1.31
N ARG A 627 26.73 31.84 2.29
CA ARG A 627 27.61 31.53 3.42
C ARG A 627 27.83 30.03 3.53
N VAL A 628 29.10 29.62 3.62
CA VAL A 628 29.52 28.23 3.76
C VAL A 628 30.38 28.13 5.00
N GLN A 629 29.90 27.39 6.01
CA GLN A 629 30.55 27.29 7.33
C GLN A 629 30.35 25.92 7.97
N ASP A 630 31.04 25.63 9.06
CA ASP A 630 30.82 24.45 9.91
C ASP A 630 30.72 23.12 9.13
N ASN A 631 31.72 22.82 8.30
CA ASN A 631 31.77 21.67 7.41
C ASN A 631 30.69 21.67 6.31
N GLY A 632 30.08 22.81 6.01
CA GLY A 632 29.23 22.98 4.85
C GLY A 632 30.06 22.89 3.55
N VAL A 633 29.47 22.41 2.47
CA VAL A 633 30.17 22.19 1.19
C VAL A 633 29.37 22.76 0.04
N ILE A 634 30.01 23.58 -0.79
CA ILE A 634 29.57 23.80 -2.18
C ILE A 634 30.48 22.99 -3.08
N GLN A 635 29.90 22.15 -3.92
CA GLN A 635 30.64 21.35 -4.88
C GLN A 635 30.20 21.65 -6.33
N ALA A 636 31.12 22.05 -7.17
CA ALA A 636 30.88 22.44 -8.54
C ALA A 636 31.71 21.56 -9.50
N ILE A 637 31.31 20.28 -9.63
CA ILE A 637 32.01 19.32 -10.47
C ILE A 637 31.38 19.29 -11.86
N THR A 638 32.19 19.58 -12.87
CA THR A 638 31.82 19.59 -14.28
C THR A 638 32.84 18.87 -15.11
N SER A 639 32.46 18.42 -16.31
CA SER A 639 33.46 17.90 -17.25
C SER A 639 34.39 19.02 -17.74
N PRO A 640 35.70 18.91 -17.54
CA PRO A 640 36.64 19.95 -17.97
C PRO A 640 36.71 20.13 -19.50
N ILE A 641 36.19 19.14 -20.25
CA ILE A 641 36.24 19.15 -21.72
C ILE A 641 35.02 19.83 -22.33
N ILE A 642 33.84 19.58 -21.75
CA ILE A 642 32.54 19.88 -22.39
C ILE A 642 31.86 21.08 -21.75
N HIS A 643 32.18 21.40 -20.50
CA HIS A 643 31.43 22.37 -19.72
C HIS A 643 32.18 23.69 -19.51
N PRO A 644 31.51 24.86 -19.66
CA PRO A 644 32.16 26.18 -19.48
C PRO A 644 32.53 26.50 -18.02
N GLY A 645 32.11 25.67 -17.07
CA GLY A 645 32.26 25.91 -15.63
C GLY A 645 30.99 26.43 -15.00
N ILE A 646 31.04 26.69 -13.70
CA ILE A 646 29.89 27.17 -12.90
C ILE A 646 30.19 28.59 -12.40
N THR A 647 29.22 29.48 -12.55
CA THR A 647 29.30 30.87 -12.10
C THR A 647 28.30 31.08 -10.93
N ILE A 648 28.84 31.58 -9.83
CA ILE A 648 28.02 32.06 -8.71
C ILE A 648 28.11 33.59 -8.70
N ILE A 649 26.97 34.24 -8.76
CA ILE A 649 26.84 35.69 -8.65
C ILE A 649 26.20 35.98 -7.29
N ALA A 650 26.90 36.68 -6.38
CA ALA A 650 26.38 37.01 -5.08
C ALA A 650 26.92 38.36 -4.60
N ARG A 651 26.10 39.24 -4.01
CA ARG A 651 26.65 40.47 -3.42
C ARG A 651 27.66 40.17 -2.32
N ALA A 652 27.42 39.13 -1.54
CA ALA A 652 28.32 38.67 -0.50
C ALA A 652 28.54 37.15 -0.56
N PHE A 653 29.78 36.71 -0.54
CA PHE A 653 30.15 35.31 -0.55
C PHE A 653 31.16 35.05 0.57
N PHE A 654 30.75 34.19 1.54
CA PHE A 654 31.55 33.88 2.73
C PHE A 654 31.88 32.39 2.77
N VAL A 655 33.17 32.07 2.99
CA VAL A 655 33.64 30.70 3.28
C VAL A 655 34.39 30.75 4.61
N GLU A 656 33.76 30.27 5.65
CA GLU A 656 34.20 30.48 7.05
C GLU A 656 34.35 29.14 7.76
N GLY A 657 35.10 29.10 8.84
CA GLY A 657 35.12 28.02 9.88
C GLY A 657 34.93 26.58 9.39
N GLY A 658 35.79 26.06 8.50
CA GLY A 658 35.66 24.69 7.98
C GLY A 658 34.71 24.55 6.77
N GLY A 659 34.18 25.65 6.25
CA GLY A 659 33.41 25.66 5.01
C GLY A 659 34.29 25.33 3.80
N LEU A 660 33.76 24.61 2.84
CA LEU A 660 34.50 24.22 1.60
C LEU A 660 33.70 24.61 0.34
N PHE A 661 34.39 25.34 -0.57
CA PHE A 661 33.95 25.53 -1.93
C PHE A 661 34.92 24.82 -2.88
N HIS A 662 34.46 23.74 -3.50
CA HIS A 662 35.31 22.86 -4.31
C HIS A 662 34.75 22.63 -5.71
N GLY A 663 35.59 22.62 -6.75
CA GLY A 663 35.07 22.32 -8.09
C GLY A 663 36.10 22.39 -9.22
N THR A 664 35.67 21.91 -10.39
CA THR A 664 36.52 21.77 -11.59
C THR A 664 36.86 23.12 -12.20
N ARG A 665 35.83 23.94 -12.45
CA ARG A 665 35.97 25.29 -13.04
C ARG A 665 34.91 26.19 -12.42
N MET A 666 35.33 27.13 -11.59
CA MET A 666 34.45 27.95 -10.79
C MET A 666 34.72 29.44 -11.05
N THR A 667 33.65 30.22 -11.13
CA THR A 667 33.69 31.67 -11.19
C THR A 667 32.77 32.22 -10.10
N VAL A 668 33.32 33.08 -9.24
CA VAL A 668 32.54 33.83 -8.25
C VAL A 668 32.59 35.30 -8.60
N LEU A 669 31.42 35.91 -8.81
CA LEU A 669 31.28 37.35 -9.06
C LEU A 669 30.55 37.95 -7.87
N GLY A 670 31.18 38.90 -7.18
CA GLY A 670 30.58 39.51 -6.00
C GLY A 670 31.16 40.83 -5.60
N GLU A 671 30.45 41.62 -4.80
CA GLU A 671 30.93 42.83 -4.19
C GLU A 671 31.91 42.52 -3.05
N ASN A 672 31.60 41.53 -2.25
CA ASN A 672 32.39 41.09 -1.11
C ASN A 672 32.61 39.58 -1.16
N ILE A 673 33.86 39.16 -1.22
CA ILE A 673 34.24 37.73 -1.12
C ILE A 673 35.20 37.60 0.07
N THR A 674 34.82 36.82 1.06
CA THR A 674 35.57 36.62 2.29
C THR A 674 35.83 35.12 2.48
N VAL A 675 37.12 34.81 2.69
CA VAL A 675 37.56 33.47 3.10
C VAL A 675 38.25 33.62 4.44
N ASP A 676 37.59 33.22 5.51
CA ASP A 676 38.11 33.34 6.86
C ASP A 676 38.92 32.11 7.30
N ASP A 677 39.46 32.15 8.50
CA ASP A 677 40.30 31.09 9.07
C ASP A 677 39.53 29.74 9.07
N GLY A 678 40.12 28.72 8.45
CA GLY A 678 39.54 27.40 8.26
C GLY A 678 38.58 27.27 7.05
N GLY A 679 38.22 28.35 6.37
CA GLY A 679 37.47 28.30 5.11
C GLY A 679 38.42 27.94 3.93
N LEU A 680 37.94 27.17 2.97
CA LEU A 680 38.74 26.71 1.84
C LEU A 680 37.97 26.85 0.52
N ILE A 681 38.63 27.47 -0.48
CA ILE A 681 38.22 27.41 -1.87
C ILE A 681 39.29 26.62 -2.63
N SER A 682 38.92 25.51 -3.27
CA SER A 682 39.88 24.57 -3.90
C SER A 682 39.35 24.03 -5.22
N ALA A 683 40.28 23.86 -6.14
CA ALA A 683 40.10 23.14 -7.41
C ALA A 683 41.06 21.93 -7.50
N ASP A 684 41.57 21.46 -6.38
CA ASP A 684 42.58 20.41 -6.30
C ASP A 684 42.02 19.08 -6.80
N GLY A 685 42.73 18.44 -7.73
CA GLY A 685 42.36 17.14 -8.27
C GLY A 685 41.24 17.13 -9.32
N GLU A 686 40.69 18.30 -9.66
CA GLU A 686 39.50 18.42 -10.55
C GLU A 686 39.85 18.82 -11.97
N GLY A 687 41.12 18.68 -12.39
CA GLY A 687 41.52 18.87 -13.78
C GLY A 687 41.23 17.65 -14.66
N TYR A 688 41.91 17.58 -15.81
CA TYR A 688 41.76 16.43 -16.72
C TYR A 688 42.18 15.14 -16.05
N ASN A 689 41.37 14.12 -16.20
CA ASN A 689 41.68 12.81 -15.65
C ASN A 689 42.39 11.92 -16.67
N ARG A 690 43.01 10.84 -16.20
CA ARG A 690 43.81 9.90 -16.99
C ARG A 690 43.08 9.23 -18.17
N TYR A 691 41.76 9.28 -18.17
CA TYR A 691 40.90 8.58 -19.13
C TYR A 691 40.20 9.51 -20.12
N GLU A 692 40.39 10.82 -20.02
CA GLU A 692 39.83 11.79 -20.96
C GLU A 692 40.73 11.94 -22.21
N TYR A 693 40.27 11.38 -23.33
CA TYR A 693 40.99 11.43 -24.60
C TYR A 693 40.57 12.66 -25.41
N PHE A 694 41.54 13.46 -25.87
CA PHE A 694 41.32 14.52 -26.84
C PHE A 694 41.12 13.90 -28.23
N VAL A 695 39.93 13.97 -28.79
CA VAL A 695 39.69 13.74 -30.22
C VAL A 695 39.64 15.11 -30.91
N LYS A 696 40.78 15.58 -31.40
CA LYS A 696 40.82 16.75 -32.25
C LYS A 696 40.83 16.29 -33.70
N GLY A 697 39.67 16.44 -34.39
CA GLY A 697 39.47 16.33 -35.84
C GLY A 697 40.40 15.42 -36.61
N ASN A 698 39.86 14.45 -37.26
CA ASN A 698 40.39 13.54 -38.32
C ASN A 698 41.89 13.14 -38.39
N GLU A 699 42.66 13.31 -37.34
CA GLU A 699 44.00 12.73 -37.21
C GLU A 699 44.10 11.98 -35.88
N SER A 700 44.24 10.68 -35.99
CA SER A 700 44.47 9.75 -34.89
C SER A 700 45.85 9.98 -34.27
N ARG A 701 46.00 10.93 -33.39
CA ARG A 701 47.15 11.02 -32.49
C ARG A 701 46.70 11.03 -31.06
N ILE A 702 46.93 9.93 -30.37
CA ILE A 702 46.76 9.82 -28.92
C ILE A 702 47.88 10.60 -28.26
N LEU A 703 47.62 11.79 -27.76
CA LEU A 703 48.50 12.52 -26.87
C LEU A 703 48.02 12.24 -25.42
N ILE A 704 48.77 11.41 -24.70
CA ILE A 704 48.65 11.29 -23.25
C ILE A 704 49.41 12.51 -22.69
N ALA A 705 48.69 13.54 -22.26
CA ALA A 705 49.25 14.65 -21.52
C ALA A 705 48.82 14.58 -20.06
N ASP A 706 49.75 14.25 -19.17
CA ASP A 706 49.61 14.49 -17.72
C ASP A 706 49.73 16.01 -17.49
N VAL A 707 48.63 16.74 -17.68
CA VAL A 707 48.61 18.16 -17.33
C VAL A 707 47.44 18.44 -16.44
N TRP A 708 47.73 18.68 -15.19
CA TRP A 708 46.79 19.19 -14.17
C TRP A 708 46.57 20.69 -14.45
N TYR A 709 45.47 21.05 -15.06
CA TYR A 709 45.06 22.44 -15.23
C TYR A 709 43.71 22.67 -14.59
N ALA A 710 43.69 23.34 -13.47
CA ALA A 710 42.49 23.90 -12.89
C ALA A 710 42.48 25.42 -13.10
N GLU A 711 41.36 25.96 -13.56
CA GLU A 711 41.21 27.41 -13.79
C GLU A 711 40.31 27.99 -12.71
N PHE A 712 40.86 28.92 -11.95
CA PHE A 712 40.13 29.66 -10.91
C PHE A 712 40.16 31.16 -11.28
N LEU A 713 38.96 31.76 -11.41
CA LEU A 713 38.81 33.20 -11.65
C LEU A 713 38.03 33.85 -10.51
N LEU A 714 38.71 34.66 -9.73
CA LEU A 714 38.15 35.56 -8.72
C LEU A 714 38.12 36.96 -9.27
N ASN A 715 36.96 37.50 -9.60
CA ASN A 715 36.80 38.87 -10.05
C ASN A 715 35.93 39.65 -9.05
N CYS A 716 36.58 40.58 -8.34
CA CYS A 716 35.86 41.58 -7.55
C CYS A 716 35.55 42.79 -8.46
N PHE A 717 34.32 42.93 -8.88
CA PHE A 717 33.85 44.12 -9.60
C PHE A 717 33.00 44.97 -8.65
N THR A 718 33.36 46.25 -8.51
CA THR A 718 32.43 47.25 -7.97
C THR A 718 31.33 47.48 -9.00
N LEU A 719 30.14 46.95 -8.76
CA LEU A 719 28.97 47.27 -9.58
C LEU A 719 28.66 48.76 -9.44
N PRO A 720 28.46 49.50 -10.54
CA PRO A 720 28.09 50.89 -10.47
C PRO A 720 26.74 51.02 -9.78
N GLN A 721 26.69 51.79 -8.71
CA GLN A 721 25.44 52.14 -8.05
C GLN A 721 24.44 52.68 -9.08
N GLN A 722 23.42 51.95 -9.42
CA GLN A 722 22.26 52.54 -10.09
C GLN A 722 21.56 53.51 -9.11
N ARG A 723 21.83 54.79 -9.31
CA ARG A 723 21.01 55.85 -8.68
C ARG A 723 19.62 55.78 -9.28
N GLY A 724 18.64 55.37 -8.46
CA GLY A 724 17.25 55.48 -8.78
C GLY A 724 16.85 56.95 -8.95
N TYR A 725 16.00 57.17 -9.94
CA TYR A 725 15.01 58.26 -10.00
C TYR A 725 13.62 57.67 -9.79
#